data_472b332c65387a49315c9c9d6172471d
#
_entry.id   472b332c65387a49315c9c9d6172471d
#
_cell.length_a   1.000
_cell.length_b   1.000
_cell.length_c   1.000
_cell.angle_alpha   90.00
_cell.angle_beta   90.00
_cell.angle_gamma   90.00
#
_symmetry.space_group_name_H-M   'P 1'
#
loop_
_entity.id
_entity.type
_entity.pdbx_description
1 polymer ?
#
loop_
_entity_poly.entity_id
_entity_poly.type
_entity_poly.pdbx_seq_one_letter_code
_entity_poly.pdbx_strand_id
1 'polypeptide(L)'
;MSAGSHAEERTAAAARPSLRARPAAAWLRAAAVAVVALAVAAVTLPRAFTVGIGAGLDNSWMAAIDIAAHEHLVFGRDIAFTYGPLGWLGIGRLAYPVQGTLAFAFAVLAHVGLVAGTMLALRRGLGWAWAVLGTLALLSLARWMAPNDEPQVAAVALAALAAVAALRHVERFRVGSRTVVLLAALGGAFAALEILIKLNSGATIAVMGGIAAVAVDPRPPWRAALAFTGSFVVTTVVLWVTLAAQPLGALDDYVRTSLQIVSGHAEALKTEESIRAWEYLAAVVVTGAAVATAWTATAGWHRIRRGGALCLLAALLFTSFKQGFIRHDGAHAIQFFVLAAVAVAAFAFAPRRVTAAAYAVALVALLGVVRPPPADLAEPRESWDAFRGSVTAVSRGAEGIAANRDAVRGTVNLDAATVALLRGHTVHIAPAETSVAFGHPEFRWRPLPVFQSYVAYTPALDDLNAALLRSPRAPEFVLRSEDPGGQFVEPATRLELLCRYREVHRGNGWQVLQRGPTRCGAGRRLVARESATTTGPGVPVPQARRGEIILARLRGLSPGLAERVRALLYKPYDRSAVIDGNQVGFAEPLFARGVVASVPAGEDFAPPFAMGWDAKTLSVNIMRQVLSPQQAEVEPYSVEFWAVPFRAAAP
;
A
#
# COMPACT_ATOMS: atom_id res chain seq x y z
N MET A 1 97.06 -4.00 -17.75
CA MET A 1 96.40 -5.21 -18.29
C MET A 1 95.09 -5.42 -17.52
N SER A 2 93.98 -5.07 -18.07
CA SER A 2 92.65 -5.58 -17.67
C SER A 2 91.63 -5.02 -18.62
N ALA A 3 90.96 -5.86 -19.32
CA ALA A 3 89.97 -5.55 -20.36
C ALA A 3 88.60 -5.23 -19.74
N GLY A 4 88.04 -4.12 -20.16
CA GLY A 4 86.67 -3.75 -19.84
C GLY A 4 85.67 -4.46 -20.77
N SER A 5 84.61 -5.06 -20.25
CA SER A 5 83.45 -5.57 -21.00
C SER A 5 82.27 -4.58 -20.87
N HIS A 6 81.93 -3.95 -21.99
CA HIS A 6 80.68 -3.21 -22.11
C HIS A 6 79.52 -4.18 -22.23
N ALA A 7 78.59 -4.20 -21.26
CA ALA A 7 77.33 -4.85 -21.35
C ALA A 7 76.29 -3.84 -21.87
N GLU A 8 75.75 -4.07 -23.07
CA GLU A 8 74.67 -3.33 -23.69
C GLU A 8 73.36 -3.56 -22.90
N GLU A 9 72.88 -2.54 -22.21
CA GLU A 9 71.51 -2.47 -21.71
C GLU A 9 70.54 -2.25 -22.86
N ARG A 10 69.93 -3.33 -23.34
CA ARG A 10 68.73 -3.25 -24.19
C ARG A 10 67.52 -2.94 -23.32
N THR A 11 67.15 -1.68 -23.18
CA THR A 11 65.87 -1.23 -22.63
C THR A 11 64.72 -1.64 -23.54
N ALA A 12 64.04 -2.74 -23.19
CA ALA A 12 62.77 -3.11 -23.79
C ALA A 12 61.72 -2.05 -23.42
N ALA A 13 61.40 -1.17 -24.36
CA ALA A 13 60.28 -0.23 -24.27
C ALA A 13 58.97 -1.02 -24.22
N ALA A 14 58.50 -1.33 -23.01
CA ALA A 14 57.15 -1.88 -22.82
C ALA A 14 56.14 -0.88 -23.34
N ALA A 15 55.48 -1.22 -24.45
CA ALA A 15 54.42 -0.44 -25.05
C ALA A 15 53.30 -0.22 -24.02
N ARG A 16 53.20 1.00 -23.51
CA ARG A 16 52.08 1.42 -22.63
C ARG A 16 50.76 1.29 -23.43
N PRO A 17 49.78 0.47 -23.00
CA PRO A 17 48.53 0.38 -23.70
C PRO A 17 47.87 1.75 -23.73
N SER A 18 47.46 2.20 -24.90
CA SER A 18 46.89 3.52 -25.15
C SER A 18 45.64 3.73 -24.30
N LEU A 19 45.69 4.76 -23.43
CA LEU A 19 44.60 5.18 -22.53
C LEU A 19 43.31 5.61 -23.27
N ARG A 20 43.35 5.76 -24.61
CA ARG A 20 42.20 6.21 -25.43
C ARG A 20 41.18 5.11 -25.81
N ALA A 21 41.54 3.84 -25.75
CA ALA A 21 40.60 2.74 -26.12
C ALA A 21 39.69 2.30 -24.94
N ARG A 22 39.96 2.71 -23.71
CA ARG A 22 39.19 2.32 -22.51
C ARG A 22 37.79 2.90 -22.43
N PRO A 23 37.52 4.20 -22.77
CA PRO A 23 36.15 4.75 -22.64
C PRO A 23 35.16 4.15 -23.66
N ALA A 24 35.54 3.96 -24.93
CA ALA A 24 34.63 3.41 -25.95
C ALA A 24 34.17 1.99 -25.61
N ALA A 25 35.06 1.11 -25.16
CA ALA A 25 34.69 -0.24 -24.74
C ALA A 25 33.78 -0.28 -23.50
N ALA A 26 33.91 0.69 -22.60
CA ALA A 26 33.02 0.82 -21.44
C ALA A 26 31.62 1.27 -21.86
N TRP A 27 31.51 2.23 -22.76
CA TRP A 27 30.24 2.69 -23.32
C TRP A 27 29.52 1.60 -24.12
N LEU A 28 30.23 0.84 -24.95
CA LEU A 28 29.65 -0.28 -25.70
C LEU A 28 29.12 -1.37 -24.76
N ARG A 29 29.83 -1.69 -23.68
CA ARG A 29 29.33 -2.63 -22.66
C ARG A 29 28.10 -2.11 -21.94
N ALA A 30 28.07 -0.84 -21.55
CA ALA A 30 26.91 -0.22 -20.91
C ALA A 30 25.70 -0.22 -21.85
N ALA A 31 25.90 0.13 -23.13
CA ALA A 31 24.84 0.08 -24.14
C ALA A 31 24.31 -1.33 -24.35
N ALA A 32 25.17 -2.34 -24.45
CA ALA A 32 24.75 -3.75 -24.57
C ALA A 32 23.93 -4.19 -23.35
N VAL A 33 24.34 -3.82 -22.13
CA VAL A 33 23.57 -4.10 -20.91
C VAL A 33 22.21 -3.42 -20.94
N ALA A 34 22.15 -2.15 -21.36
CA ALA A 34 20.90 -1.40 -21.47
C ALA A 34 19.95 -2.05 -22.51
N VAL A 35 20.46 -2.46 -23.67
CA VAL A 35 19.66 -3.14 -24.71
C VAL A 35 19.09 -4.46 -24.18
N VAL A 36 19.90 -5.27 -23.51
CA VAL A 36 19.43 -6.53 -22.93
C VAL A 36 18.41 -6.28 -21.81
N ALA A 37 18.65 -5.29 -20.95
CA ALA A 37 17.71 -4.93 -19.89
C ALA A 37 16.36 -4.46 -20.46
N LEU A 38 16.38 -3.61 -21.50
CA LEU A 38 15.16 -3.16 -22.19
C LEU A 38 14.43 -4.31 -22.88
N ALA A 39 15.16 -5.26 -23.49
CA ALA A 39 14.54 -6.44 -24.11
C ALA A 39 13.86 -7.33 -23.05
N VAL A 40 14.52 -7.56 -21.90
CA VAL A 40 13.92 -8.31 -20.78
C VAL A 40 12.73 -7.57 -20.21
N ALA A 41 12.82 -6.24 -20.02
CA ALA A 41 11.71 -5.42 -19.54
C ALA A 41 10.50 -5.49 -20.47
N ALA A 42 10.73 -5.42 -21.77
CA ALA A 42 9.66 -5.52 -22.78
C ALA A 42 8.93 -6.87 -22.76
N VAL A 43 9.63 -7.97 -22.47
CA VAL A 43 9.03 -9.32 -22.39
C VAL A 43 8.35 -9.57 -21.04
N THR A 44 8.77 -8.87 -19.99
CA THR A 44 8.28 -9.05 -18.61
C THR A 44 7.32 -7.94 -18.15
N LEU A 45 6.71 -7.20 -19.06
CA LEU A 45 5.73 -6.15 -18.73
C LEU A 45 4.64 -6.70 -17.80
N PRO A 46 4.20 -5.94 -16.79
CA PRO A 46 3.10 -6.30 -15.92
C PRO A 46 1.81 -6.60 -16.70
N ARG A 47 1.02 -7.57 -16.26
CA ARG A 47 -0.25 -7.93 -16.94
C ARG A 47 -1.25 -6.78 -16.97
N ALA A 48 -1.28 -6.00 -15.93
CA ALA A 48 -2.21 -4.88 -15.78
C ALA A 48 -1.51 -3.52 -15.88
N PHE A 49 -0.52 -3.42 -16.76
CA PHE A 49 0.15 -2.15 -17.08
C PHE A 49 -0.81 -1.24 -17.86
N THR A 50 -1.79 -0.68 -17.15
CA THR A 50 -2.85 0.13 -17.73
C THR A 50 -2.97 1.47 -17.01
N VAL A 51 -3.18 2.53 -17.77
CA VAL A 51 -3.49 3.87 -17.25
C VAL A 51 -4.99 4.15 -17.18
N GLY A 52 -5.84 3.23 -17.62
CA GLY A 52 -7.29 3.37 -17.59
C GLY A 52 -7.83 3.47 -16.15
N ILE A 53 -8.85 4.29 -15.97
CA ILE A 53 -9.65 4.36 -14.75
C ILE A 53 -10.92 3.54 -14.97
N GLY A 54 -11.25 2.67 -14.03
CA GLY A 54 -12.46 1.85 -14.05
C GLY A 54 -13.36 2.14 -12.85
N ALA A 55 -14.48 1.43 -12.78
CA ALA A 55 -15.30 1.31 -11.57
C ALA A 55 -14.73 0.24 -10.63
N GLY A 56 -15.30 0.14 -9.44
CA GLY A 56 -14.92 -0.81 -8.39
C GLY A 56 -13.93 -0.23 -7.40
N LEU A 57 -13.75 -0.97 -6.30
CA LEU A 57 -13.05 -0.50 -5.10
C LEU A 57 -11.65 0.07 -5.38
N ASP A 58 -10.79 -0.73 -6.06
CA ASP A 58 -9.40 -0.32 -6.28
C ASP A 58 -9.27 0.82 -7.30
N ASN A 59 -10.01 0.77 -8.39
CA ASN A 59 -10.00 1.86 -9.37
C ASN A 59 -10.49 3.17 -8.76
N SER A 60 -11.45 3.09 -7.85
CA SER A 60 -12.05 4.26 -7.20
C SER A 60 -11.10 4.99 -6.27
N TRP A 61 -10.34 4.28 -5.41
CA TRP A 61 -9.37 4.98 -4.57
C TRP A 61 -8.17 5.51 -5.38
N MET A 62 -7.81 4.83 -6.48
CA MET A 62 -6.77 5.33 -7.39
C MET A 62 -7.20 6.65 -8.03
N ALA A 63 -8.42 6.71 -8.57
CA ALA A 63 -8.99 7.95 -9.11
C ALA A 63 -9.07 9.05 -8.05
N ALA A 64 -9.45 8.71 -6.81
CA ALA A 64 -9.55 9.65 -5.72
C ALA A 64 -8.21 10.34 -5.39
N ILE A 65 -7.10 9.59 -5.38
CA ILE A 65 -5.77 10.14 -5.12
C ILE A 65 -5.33 11.08 -6.26
N ASP A 66 -5.62 10.73 -7.51
CA ASP A 66 -5.32 11.59 -8.66
C ASP A 66 -6.12 12.91 -8.59
N ILE A 67 -7.44 12.81 -8.32
CA ILE A 67 -8.31 13.98 -8.17
C ILE A 67 -7.86 14.84 -6.97
N ALA A 68 -7.58 14.22 -5.83
CA ALA A 68 -7.14 14.94 -4.63
C ALA A 68 -5.85 15.73 -4.85
N ALA A 69 -4.89 15.15 -5.56
CA ALA A 69 -3.64 15.83 -5.90
C ALA A 69 -3.88 16.98 -6.89
N HIS A 70 -4.76 16.78 -7.89
CA HIS A 70 -5.09 17.81 -8.88
C HIS A 70 -5.88 18.97 -8.28
N GLU A 71 -6.83 18.68 -7.41
CA GLU A 71 -7.70 19.67 -6.74
C GLU A 71 -7.04 20.29 -5.50
N HIS A 72 -5.76 19.96 -5.25
CA HIS A 72 -4.98 20.43 -4.11
C HIS A 72 -5.67 20.22 -2.74
N LEU A 73 -6.36 19.08 -2.58
CA LEU A 73 -6.88 18.69 -1.28
C LEU A 73 -5.75 18.49 -0.28
N VAL A 74 -5.95 18.94 0.96
CA VAL A 74 -4.92 18.91 1.99
C VAL A 74 -4.85 17.53 2.63
N PHE A 75 -3.76 16.82 2.35
CA PHE A 75 -3.52 15.49 2.93
C PHE A 75 -3.36 15.56 4.45
N GLY A 76 -4.04 14.65 5.14
CA GLY A 76 -4.16 14.63 6.60
C GLY A 76 -5.35 15.41 7.16
N ARG A 77 -5.95 16.34 6.37
CA ARG A 77 -7.13 17.14 6.75
C ARG A 77 -8.35 16.85 5.88
N ASP A 78 -8.21 17.05 4.55
CA ASP A 78 -9.30 16.88 3.60
C ASP A 78 -9.33 15.49 3.01
N ILE A 79 -8.18 14.77 3.04
CA ILE A 79 -8.04 13.40 2.58
C ILE A 79 -7.00 12.64 3.42
N ALA A 80 -7.32 11.40 3.75
CA ALA A 80 -6.47 10.49 4.52
C ALA A 80 -6.53 9.08 3.90
N PHE A 81 -5.38 8.59 3.46
CA PHE A 81 -5.26 7.27 2.85
C PHE A 81 -3.85 6.70 3.04
N THR A 82 -3.65 5.44 2.64
CA THR A 82 -2.34 4.76 2.69
C THR A 82 -1.33 5.30 1.67
N TYR A 83 -1.83 5.98 0.62
CA TYR A 83 -1.03 6.73 -0.33
C TYR A 83 -0.98 8.21 0.06
N GLY A 84 0.18 8.80 -0.11
CA GLY A 84 0.42 10.21 0.21
C GLY A 84 0.10 11.17 -0.96
N PRO A 85 0.46 12.45 -0.83
CA PRO A 85 0.14 13.48 -1.82
C PRO A 85 0.86 13.30 -3.17
N LEU A 86 1.91 12.50 -3.24
CA LEU A 86 2.55 12.07 -4.47
C LEU A 86 2.12 10.65 -4.90
N GLY A 87 1.07 10.10 -4.29
CA GLY A 87 0.56 8.76 -4.55
C GLY A 87 0.21 8.52 -6.02
N TRP A 88 -0.24 9.56 -6.73
CA TRP A 88 -0.52 9.51 -8.16
C TRP A 88 0.67 9.04 -9.01
N LEU A 89 1.91 9.32 -8.62
CA LEU A 89 3.11 8.80 -9.31
C LEU A 89 3.19 7.27 -9.27
N GLY A 90 2.89 6.67 -8.12
CA GLY A 90 2.97 5.22 -7.93
C GLY A 90 1.72 4.46 -8.42
N ILE A 91 0.61 5.17 -8.68
CA ILE A 91 -0.65 4.57 -9.12
C ILE A 91 -0.71 4.39 -10.63
N GLY A 92 -0.11 5.32 -11.39
CA GLY A 92 0.02 5.20 -12.84
C GLY A 92 -1.27 5.41 -13.65
N ARG A 93 -2.28 6.14 -13.12
CA ARG A 93 -3.56 6.36 -13.81
C ARG A 93 -3.59 7.66 -14.63
N LEU A 94 -4.38 7.67 -15.70
CA LEU A 94 -4.55 8.83 -16.59
C LEU A 94 -5.86 9.56 -16.23
N ALA A 95 -5.87 10.23 -15.08
CA ALA A 95 -6.95 11.16 -14.72
C ALA A 95 -6.73 12.55 -15.31
N TYR A 96 -5.49 12.98 -15.36
CA TYR A 96 -5.05 14.29 -15.89
C TYR A 96 -3.79 14.11 -16.75
N PRO A 97 -3.61 14.94 -17.83
CA PRO A 97 -2.57 14.69 -18.83
C PRO A 97 -1.15 14.66 -18.24
N VAL A 98 -0.77 15.68 -17.48
CA VAL A 98 0.58 15.81 -16.92
C VAL A 98 0.85 14.73 -15.88
N GLN A 99 -0.06 14.58 -14.91
CA GLN A 99 0.07 13.57 -13.85
C GLN A 99 0.14 12.16 -14.43
N GLY A 100 -0.78 11.81 -15.34
CA GLY A 100 -0.81 10.48 -15.96
C GLY A 100 0.43 10.18 -16.79
N THR A 101 0.96 11.18 -17.53
CA THR A 101 2.21 11.00 -18.30
C THR A 101 3.41 10.76 -17.38
N LEU A 102 3.55 11.55 -16.32
CA LEU A 102 4.65 11.40 -15.35
C LEU A 102 4.54 10.09 -14.58
N ALA A 103 3.34 9.70 -14.17
CA ALA A 103 3.08 8.44 -13.49
C ALA A 103 3.39 7.23 -14.39
N PHE A 104 2.99 7.28 -15.65
CA PHE A 104 3.33 6.25 -16.64
C PHE A 104 4.85 6.14 -16.83
N ALA A 105 5.53 7.27 -17.01
CA ALA A 105 6.99 7.29 -17.13
C ALA A 105 7.67 6.74 -15.86
N PHE A 106 7.18 7.09 -14.67
CA PHE A 106 7.68 6.58 -13.39
C PHE A 106 7.53 5.05 -13.30
N ALA A 107 6.37 4.51 -13.65
CA ALA A 107 6.12 3.06 -13.64
C ALA A 107 7.06 2.32 -14.63
N VAL A 108 7.25 2.85 -15.85
CA VAL A 108 8.20 2.29 -16.82
C VAL A 108 9.63 2.32 -16.29
N LEU A 109 10.07 3.44 -15.71
CA LEU A 109 11.41 3.58 -15.13
C LEU A 109 11.61 2.64 -13.93
N ALA A 110 10.60 2.47 -13.07
CA ALA A 110 10.64 1.54 -11.95
C ALA A 110 10.81 0.10 -12.44
N HIS A 111 10.02 -0.32 -13.44
CA HIS A 111 10.13 -1.66 -14.03
C HIS A 111 11.49 -1.90 -14.69
N VAL A 112 11.95 -1.01 -15.56
CA VAL A 112 13.27 -1.11 -16.21
C VAL A 112 14.40 -1.11 -15.17
N GLY A 113 14.27 -0.28 -14.14
CA GLY A 113 15.21 -0.23 -13.02
C GLY A 113 15.27 -1.56 -12.26
N LEU A 114 14.13 -2.16 -11.96
CA LEU A 114 14.04 -3.46 -11.29
C LEU A 114 14.70 -4.57 -12.14
N VAL A 115 14.41 -4.61 -13.44
CA VAL A 115 15.08 -5.52 -14.39
C VAL A 115 16.59 -5.35 -14.36
N ALA A 116 17.07 -4.13 -14.62
CA ALA A 116 18.49 -3.83 -14.69
C ALA A 116 19.20 -4.11 -13.34
N GLY A 117 18.60 -3.67 -12.24
CA GLY A 117 19.14 -3.86 -10.89
C GLY A 117 19.30 -5.34 -10.52
N THR A 118 18.26 -6.14 -10.76
CA THR A 118 18.27 -7.59 -10.49
C THR A 118 19.28 -8.32 -11.37
N MET A 119 19.30 -8.04 -12.67
CA MET A 119 20.24 -8.62 -13.62
C MET A 119 21.69 -8.29 -13.26
N LEU A 120 21.99 -7.02 -12.95
CA LEU A 120 23.30 -6.56 -12.52
C LEU A 120 23.74 -7.16 -11.18
N ALA A 121 22.80 -7.45 -10.29
CA ALA A 121 23.07 -8.12 -9.03
C ALA A 121 23.40 -9.61 -9.25
N LEU A 122 22.56 -10.35 -9.96
CA LEU A 122 22.72 -11.78 -10.21
C LEU A 122 23.99 -12.11 -11.01
N ARG A 123 24.37 -11.27 -11.97
CA ARG A 123 25.58 -11.53 -12.78
C ARG A 123 26.84 -11.68 -11.96
N ARG A 124 26.88 -11.09 -10.74
CA ARG A 124 28.05 -11.10 -9.86
C ARG A 124 28.43 -12.50 -9.36
N GLY A 125 27.41 -13.37 -9.18
CA GLY A 125 27.61 -14.74 -8.73
C GLY A 125 27.32 -15.79 -9.78
N LEU A 126 26.37 -15.53 -10.69
CA LEU A 126 25.89 -16.54 -11.64
C LEU A 126 26.44 -16.37 -13.06
N GLY A 127 26.97 -15.17 -13.40
CA GLY A 127 27.35 -14.80 -14.76
C GLY A 127 26.16 -14.31 -15.60
N TRP A 128 26.44 -13.80 -16.81
CA TRP A 128 25.44 -13.09 -17.63
C TRP A 128 24.24 -13.95 -18.06
N ALA A 129 24.48 -15.15 -18.60
CA ALA A 129 23.39 -16.00 -19.11
C ALA A 129 22.37 -16.32 -18.00
N TRP A 130 22.85 -16.75 -16.84
CA TRP A 130 22.00 -17.07 -15.69
C TRP A 130 21.38 -15.84 -15.05
N ALA A 131 22.04 -14.67 -15.12
CA ALA A 131 21.46 -13.42 -14.65
C ALA A 131 20.27 -13.00 -15.52
N VAL A 132 20.40 -13.09 -16.84
CA VAL A 132 19.29 -12.79 -17.77
C VAL A 132 18.14 -13.77 -17.55
N LEU A 133 18.42 -15.09 -17.58
CA LEU A 133 17.37 -16.11 -17.39
C LEU A 133 16.70 -16.01 -16.02
N GLY A 134 17.48 -15.80 -14.95
CA GLY A 134 16.95 -15.65 -13.60
C GLY A 134 16.08 -14.40 -13.44
N THR A 135 16.51 -13.27 -14.04
CA THR A 135 15.70 -12.05 -14.04
C THR A 135 14.42 -12.22 -14.85
N LEU A 136 14.51 -12.83 -16.03
CA LEU A 136 13.36 -13.15 -16.85
C LEU A 136 12.36 -14.04 -16.09
N ALA A 137 12.82 -15.11 -15.45
CA ALA A 137 11.97 -16.01 -14.67
C ALA A 137 11.30 -15.28 -13.50
N LEU A 138 12.06 -14.51 -12.71
CA LEU A 138 11.52 -13.74 -11.59
C LEU A 138 10.40 -12.79 -12.04
N LEU A 139 10.67 -11.98 -13.06
CA LEU A 139 9.74 -10.92 -13.45
C LEU A 139 8.56 -11.46 -14.27
N SER A 140 8.73 -12.56 -14.99
CA SER A 140 7.59 -13.27 -15.60
C SER A 140 6.60 -13.79 -14.55
N LEU A 141 7.06 -14.15 -13.35
CA LEU A 141 6.20 -14.51 -12.23
C LEU A 141 5.70 -13.26 -11.48
N ALA A 142 6.54 -12.25 -11.31
CA ALA A 142 6.18 -11.01 -10.62
C ALA A 142 5.05 -10.24 -11.33
N ARG A 143 4.87 -10.37 -12.64
CA ARG A 143 3.79 -9.72 -13.40
C ARG A 143 2.37 -10.09 -12.92
N TRP A 144 2.24 -11.08 -12.05
CA TRP A 144 0.98 -11.50 -11.42
C TRP A 144 0.65 -10.72 -10.14
N MET A 145 1.53 -9.84 -9.69
CA MET A 145 1.21 -8.91 -8.61
C MET A 145 0.07 -7.97 -9.02
N ALA A 146 -0.59 -7.42 -8.01
CA ALA A 146 -1.56 -6.35 -8.26
C ALA A 146 -0.87 -5.16 -8.97
N PRO A 147 -1.53 -4.53 -9.97
CA PRO A 147 -0.90 -3.51 -10.84
C PRO A 147 -0.35 -2.32 -10.07
N ASN A 148 -1.02 -1.93 -9.00
CA ASN A 148 -0.68 -0.80 -8.15
C ASN A 148 0.45 -1.12 -7.15
N ASP A 149 0.90 -2.35 -7.05
CA ASP A 149 1.95 -2.74 -6.10
C ASP A 149 3.34 -2.83 -6.73
N GLU A 150 3.42 -3.02 -8.05
CA GLU A 150 4.70 -3.20 -8.73
C GLU A 150 5.65 -2.01 -8.60
N PRO A 151 5.25 -0.74 -8.81
CA PRO A 151 6.17 0.39 -8.66
C PRO A 151 6.76 0.49 -7.25
N GLN A 152 5.96 0.19 -6.22
CA GLN A 152 6.40 0.21 -4.83
C GLN A 152 7.32 -0.97 -4.50
N VAL A 153 7.01 -2.16 -5.00
CA VAL A 153 7.88 -3.34 -4.87
C VAL A 153 9.21 -3.09 -5.59
N ALA A 154 9.17 -2.48 -6.78
CA ALA A 154 10.37 -2.07 -7.51
C ALA A 154 11.20 -1.04 -6.73
N ALA A 155 10.57 -0.04 -6.13
CA ALA A 155 11.25 0.97 -5.31
C ALA A 155 11.96 0.34 -4.11
N VAL A 156 11.28 -0.53 -3.34
CA VAL A 156 11.85 -1.26 -2.20
C VAL A 156 12.99 -2.17 -2.65
N ALA A 157 12.80 -2.91 -3.75
CA ALA A 157 13.82 -3.78 -4.33
C ALA A 157 15.07 -3.02 -4.75
N LEU A 158 14.90 -1.90 -5.45
CA LEU A 158 16.02 -1.04 -5.89
C LEU A 158 16.76 -0.43 -4.70
N ALA A 159 16.04 0.00 -3.66
CA ALA A 159 16.65 0.48 -2.43
C ALA A 159 17.49 -0.61 -1.74
N ALA A 160 16.97 -1.84 -1.65
CA ALA A 160 17.69 -2.97 -1.07
C ALA A 160 18.94 -3.32 -1.88
N LEU A 161 18.81 -3.42 -3.21
CA LEU A 161 19.93 -3.69 -4.12
C LEU A 161 21.02 -2.61 -4.02
N ALA A 162 20.62 -1.33 -3.98
CA ALA A 162 21.53 -0.20 -3.87
C ALA A 162 22.22 -0.16 -2.51
N ALA A 163 21.50 -0.39 -1.41
CA ALA A 163 22.04 -0.39 -0.06
C ALA A 163 23.09 -1.50 0.13
N VAL A 164 22.78 -2.74 -0.29
CA VAL A 164 23.73 -3.87 -0.25
C VAL A 164 24.92 -3.61 -1.16
N ALA A 165 24.70 -3.04 -2.36
CA ALA A 165 25.79 -2.69 -3.27
C ALA A 165 26.71 -1.62 -2.69
N ALA A 166 26.16 -0.60 -1.99
CA ALA A 166 26.94 0.44 -1.31
C ALA A 166 27.79 -0.14 -0.17
N LEU A 167 27.20 -0.96 0.70
CA LEU A 167 27.93 -1.66 1.78
C LEU A 167 29.07 -2.51 1.24
N ARG A 168 28.82 -3.30 0.18
CA ARG A 168 29.83 -4.11 -0.48
C ARG A 168 30.92 -3.28 -1.13
N HIS A 169 30.56 -2.16 -1.76
CA HIS A 169 31.53 -1.28 -2.43
C HIS A 169 32.50 -0.68 -1.43
N VAL A 170 31.98 -0.19 -0.30
CA VAL A 170 32.81 0.38 0.78
C VAL A 170 33.63 -0.70 1.49
N GLU A 171 33.15 -1.95 1.57
CA GLU A 171 33.95 -3.06 2.12
C GLU A 171 35.14 -3.42 1.24
N ARG A 172 34.96 -3.40 -0.10
CA ARG A 172 36.01 -3.82 -1.06
C ARG A 172 37.01 -2.72 -1.42
N PHE A 173 36.57 -1.47 -1.39
CA PHE A 173 37.37 -0.33 -1.86
C PHE A 173 37.45 0.72 -0.76
N ARG A 174 38.60 1.39 -0.69
CA ARG A 174 38.77 2.59 0.17
C ARG A 174 38.00 3.75 -0.49
N VAL A 175 36.72 3.88 -0.14
CA VAL A 175 35.84 4.93 -0.69
C VAL A 175 36.04 6.21 0.13
N GLY A 176 36.20 7.34 -0.55
CA GLY A 176 36.30 8.63 0.11
C GLY A 176 35.00 8.99 0.85
N SER A 177 35.13 9.66 1.98
CA SER A 177 33.99 10.07 2.82
C SER A 177 32.93 10.88 2.08
N ARG A 178 33.33 11.69 1.09
CA ARG A 178 32.39 12.46 0.24
C ARG A 178 31.42 11.56 -0.54
N THR A 179 31.92 10.46 -1.14
CA THR A 179 31.09 9.51 -1.88
C THR A 179 30.09 8.81 -0.96
N VAL A 180 30.53 8.42 0.24
CA VAL A 180 29.67 7.80 1.26
C VAL A 180 28.53 8.74 1.68
N VAL A 181 28.87 10.01 1.96
CA VAL A 181 27.90 11.06 2.32
C VAL A 181 26.89 11.29 1.18
N LEU A 182 27.37 11.38 -0.07
CA LEU A 182 26.50 11.56 -1.24
C LEU A 182 25.53 10.39 -1.43
N LEU A 183 26.02 9.15 -1.34
CA LEU A 183 25.16 7.95 -1.45
C LEU A 183 24.11 7.90 -0.34
N ALA A 184 24.48 8.26 0.89
CA ALA A 184 23.56 8.34 2.01
C ALA A 184 22.49 9.44 1.78
N ALA A 185 22.90 10.62 1.30
CA ALA A 185 21.97 11.71 0.98
C ALA A 185 21.00 11.32 -0.15
N LEU A 186 21.47 10.67 -1.22
CA LEU A 186 20.61 10.15 -2.29
C LEU A 186 19.62 9.11 -1.76
N GLY A 187 20.05 8.22 -0.86
CA GLY A 187 19.18 7.26 -0.19
C GLY A 187 18.09 7.94 0.64
N GLY A 188 18.44 9.00 1.37
CA GLY A 188 17.49 9.81 2.14
C GLY A 188 16.48 10.52 1.26
N ALA A 189 16.92 11.12 0.15
CA ALA A 189 16.04 11.76 -0.82
C ALA A 189 15.07 10.77 -1.48
N PHE A 190 15.55 9.57 -1.81
CA PHE A 190 14.70 8.51 -2.37
C PHE A 190 13.64 8.01 -1.37
N ALA A 191 14.03 7.82 -0.10
CA ALA A 191 13.10 7.47 0.96
C ALA A 191 12.04 8.57 1.18
N ALA A 192 12.44 9.85 1.07
CA ALA A 192 11.53 11.00 1.19
C ALA A 192 10.51 11.06 0.04
N LEU A 193 10.93 10.79 -1.18
CA LEU A 193 10.02 10.69 -2.32
C LEU A 193 9.01 9.57 -2.09
N GLU A 194 9.49 8.39 -1.74
CA GLU A 194 8.64 7.20 -1.64
C GLU A 194 7.65 7.26 -0.46
N ILE A 195 8.03 7.90 0.67
CA ILE A 195 7.09 8.05 1.80
C ILE A 195 5.93 9.00 1.46
N LEU A 196 6.14 9.95 0.55
CA LEU A 196 5.10 10.82 0.02
C LEU A 196 4.27 10.15 -1.10
N ILE A 197 4.77 9.07 -1.70
CA ILE A 197 4.02 8.21 -2.63
C ILE A 197 3.18 7.20 -1.83
N LYS A 198 3.82 6.34 -1.04
CA LYS A 198 3.15 5.30 -0.25
C LYS A 198 3.86 5.09 1.07
N LEU A 199 3.11 5.19 2.15
CA LEU A 199 3.64 5.23 3.50
C LEU A 199 4.47 3.99 3.88
N ASN A 200 3.99 2.78 3.57
CA ASN A 200 4.63 1.54 3.99
C ASN A 200 5.93 1.23 3.22
N SER A 201 5.96 1.44 1.90
CA SER A 201 7.18 1.28 1.09
C SER A 201 8.22 2.34 1.45
N GLY A 202 7.79 3.60 1.59
CA GLY A 202 8.68 4.68 2.03
C GLY A 202 9.28 4.44 3.41
N ALA A 203 8.49 3.97 4.39
CA ALA A 203 8.98 3.62 5.71
C ALA A 203 9.99 2.45 5.66
N THR A 204 9.71 1.42 4.85
CA THR A 204 10.62 0.29 4.63
C THR A 204 11.96 0.78 4.06
N ILE A 205 11.93 1.64 3.04
CA ILE A 205 13.13 2.22 2.42
C ILE A 205 13.88 3.10 3.43
N ALA A 206 13.17 3.91 4.23
CA ALA A 206 13.77 4.76 5.24
C ALA A 206 14.51 3.94 6.32
N VAL A 207 13.90 2.84 6.80
CA VAL A 207 14.54 1.92 7.76
C VAL A 207 15.77 1.25 7.15
N MET A 208 15.65 0.68 5.95
CA MET A 208 16.79 0.03 5.27
C MET A 208 17.91 1.02 4.97
N GLY A 209 17.58 2.21 4.47
CA GLY A 209 18.55 3.26 4.16
C GLY A 209 19.25 3.80 5.40
N GLY A 210 18.51 3.98 6.50
CA GLY A 210 19.07 4.35 7.80
C GLY A 210 20.06 3.31 8.34
N ILE A 211 19.70 2.02 8.31
CA ILE A 211 20.59 0.91 8.68
C ILE A 211 21.87 0.93 7.81
N ALA A 212 21.71 1.08 6.50
CA ALA A 212 22.83 1.14 5.57
C ALA A 212 23.73 2.37 5.84
N ALA A 213 23.15 3.54 6.09
CA ALA A 213 23.87 4.77 6.38
C ALA A 213 24.72 4.67 7.67
N VAL A 214 24.20 4.02 8.71
CA VAL A 214 24.96 3.77 9.95
C VAL A 214 26.06 2.73 9.73
N ALA A 215 25.81 1.71 8.92
CA ALA A 215 26.72 0.59 8.74
C ALA A 215 27.84 0.87 7.72
N VAL A 216 27.62 1.79 6.77
CA VAL A 216 28.55 2.06 5.65
C VAL A 216 29.86 2.71 6.12
N ASP A 217 29.80 3.60 7.10
CA ASP A 217 30.98 4.28 7.65
C ASP A 217 31.09 4.10 9.17
N PRO A 218 31.86 3.11 9.63
CA PRO A 218 31.98 2.83 11.07
C PRO A 218 32.76 3.89 11.84
N ARG A 219 33.43 4.86 11.16
CA ARG A 219 34.28 5.87 11.82
C ARG A 219 34.37 7.17 11.02
N PRO A 220 33.62 8.18 11.32
CA PRO A 220 32.50 8.30 12.28
C PRO A 220 31.14 7.98 11.64
N PRO A 221 30.35 7.09 12.21
CA PRO A 221 29.10 6.60 11.59
C PRO A 221 28.04 7.71 11.41
N TRP A 222 28.12 8.77 12.22
CA TRP A 222 27.14 9.84 12.23
C TRP A 222 27.10 10.70 10.96
N ARG A 223 28.20 10.80 10.17
CA ARG A 223 28.22 11.64 8.96
C ARG A 223 27.26 11.13 7.88
N ALA A 224 27.30 9.84 7.58
CA ALA A 224 26.38 9.23 6.63
C ALA A 224 24.94 9.20 7.17
N ALA A 225 24.78 8.90 8.46
CA ALA A 225 23.48 8.93 9.11
C ALA A 225 22.85 10.34 9.10
N LEU A 226 23.63 11.39 9.41
CA LEU A 226 23.17 12.77 9.32
C LEU A 226 22.86 13.18 7.87
N ALA A 227 23.69 12.78 6.90
CA ALA A 227 23.42 13.06 5.50
C ALA A 227 22.13 12.40 5.01
N PHE A 228 21.90 11.14 5.40
CA PHE A 228 20.67 10.43 5.12
C PHE A 228 19.45 11.12 5.74
N THR A 229 19.48 11.33 7.08
CA THR A 229 18.35 11.92 7.81
C THR A 229 18.10 13.37 7.40
N GLY A 230 19.16 14.18 7.27
CA GLY A 230 19.04 15.56 6.82
C GLY A 230 18.48 15.66 5.40
N SER A 231 18.96 14.84 4.47
CA SER A 231 18.43 14.78 3.12
C SER A 231 16.99 14.28 3.11
N PHE A 232 16.66 13.25 3.90
CA PHE A 232 15.28 12.76 4.05
C PHE A 232 14.33 13.88 4.50
N VAL A 233 14.68 14.60 5.59
CA VAL A 233 13.83 15.67 6.12
C VAL A 233 13.71 16.84 5.12
N VAL A 234 14.85 17.33 4.61
CA VAL A 234 14.87 18.45 3.66
C VAL A 234 14.10 18.11 2.39
N THR A 235 14.34 16.93 1.81
CA THR A 235 13.63 16.50 0.59
C THR A 235 12.14 16.31 0.85
N THR A 236 11.74 15.73 2.00
CA THR A 236 10.34 15.61 2.37
C THR A 236 9.66 16.99 2.39
N VAL A 237 10.26 17.97 3.06
CA VAL A 237 9.70 19.34 3.15
C VAL A 237 9.67 20.00 1.77
N VAL A 238 10.74 19.89 0.99
CA VAL A 238 10.79 20.47 -0.36
C VAL A 238 9.72 19.86 -1.26
N LEU A 239 9.64 18.54 -1.35
CA LEU A 239 8.64 17.85 -2.19
C LEU A 239 7.22 18.10 -1.71
N TRP A 240 7.00 18.19 -0.39
CA TRP A 240 5.72 18.53 0.22
C TRP A 240 5.20 19.88 -0.26
N VAL A 241 6.06 20.91 -0.21
CA VAL A 241 5.66 22.29 -0.57
C VAL A 241 5.63 22.49 -2.09
N THR A 242 6.60 21.93 -2.83
CA THR A 242 6.76 22.24 -4.27
C THR A 242 5.99 21.28 -5.18
N LEU A 243 6.26 19.98 -5.12
CA LEU A 243 5.68 19.01 -6.04
C LEU A 243 4.28 18.56 -5.60
N ALA A 244 4.09 18.36 -4.29
CA ALA A 244 2.80 18.00 -3.72
C ALA A 244 1.89 19.23 -3.49
N ALA A 245 2.42 20.45 -3.58
CA ALA A 245 1.71 21.71 -3.39
C ALA A 245 0.90 21.78 -2.08
N GLN A 246 1.44 21.20 -1.01
CA GLN A 246 0.77 21.11 0.29
C GLN A 246 1.23 22.22 1.23
N PRO A 247 0.33 22.81 2.05
CA PRO A 247 0.72 23.78 3.06
C PRO A 247 1.60 23.16 4.14
N LEU A 248 2.72 23.80 4.49
CA LEU A 248 3.67 23.27 5.48
C LEU A 248 3.01 22.97 6.83
N GLY A 249 2.06 23.80 7.27
CA GLY A 249 1.30 23.59 8.50
C GLY A 249 0.36 22.39 8.52
N ALA A 250 0.22 21.66 7.40
CA ALA A 250 -0.55 20.42 7.35
C ALA A 250 0.33 19.16 7.46
N LEU A 251 1.65 19.31 7.45
CA LEU A 251 2.57 18.15 7.54
C LEU A 251 2.38 17.38 8.85
N ASP A 252 2.14 18.06 9.95
CA ASP A 252 1.86 17.46 11.25
C ASP A 252 0.54 16.66 11.24
N ASP A 253 -0.53 17.20 10.64
CA ASP A 253 -1.79 16.48 10.49
C ASP A 253 -1.63 15.24 9.59
N TYR A 254 -0.84 15.35 8.51
CA TYR A 254 -0.52 14.22 7.66
C TYR A 254 0.21 13.12 8.42
N VAL A 255 1.23 13.47 9.21
CA VAL A 255 1.98 12.49 10.02
C VAL A 255 1.08 11.82 11.05
N ARG A 256 0.28 12.58 11.81
CA ARG A 256 -0.65 12.02 12.81
C ARG A 256 -1.67 11.09 12.19
N THR A 257 -2.28 11.49 11.09
CA THR A 257 -3.28 10.69 10.39
C THR A 257 -2.66 9.42 9.79
N SER A 258 -1.46 9.53 9.22
CA SER A 258 -0.70 8.39 8.72
C SER A 258 -0.37 7.38 9.83
N LEU A 259 -0.01 7.83 11.03
CA LEU A 259 0.21 6.95 12.19
C LEU A 259 -1.07 6.23 12.61
N GLN A 260 -2.25 6.87 12.52
CA GLN A 260 -3.54 6.22 12.77
C GLN A 260 -3.81 5.12 11.71
N ILE A 261 -3.52 5.39 10.44
CA ILE A 261 -3.64 4.40 9.38
C ILE A 261 -2.73 3.18 9.65
N VAL A 262 -1.46 3.42 9.98
CA VAL A 262 -0.51 2.32 10.29
C VAL A 262 -0.96 1.51 11.49
N SER A 263 -1.41 2.17 12.56
CA SER A 263 -1.76 1.50 13.83
C SER A 263 -2.96 0.55 13.72
N GLY A 264 -3.95 0.89 12.89
CA GLY A 264 -5.17 0.10 12.73
C GLY A 264 -5.14 -0.89 11.54
N HIS A 265 -4.20 -0.71 10.60
CA HIS A 265 -4.20 -1.47 9.35
C HIS A 265 -4.20 -2.99 9.53
N ALA A 266 -3.37 -3.52 10.43
CA ALA A 266 -3.27 -4.95 10.64
C ALA A 266 -4.54 -5.55 11.26
N GLU A 267 -5.26 -4.79 12.08
CA GLU A 267 -6.51 -5.23 12.70
C GLU A 267 -7.67 -5.22 11.69
N ALA A 268 -7.72 -4.19 10.87
CA ALA A 268 -8.83 -3.95 9.96
C ALA A 268 -8.75 -4.76 8.66
N LEU A 269 -7.57 -4.89 8.07
CA LEU A 269 -7.40 -5.44 6.72
C LEU A 269 -6.80 -6.85 6.69
N LYS A 270 -6.70 -7.53 7.83
CA LYS A 270 -6.24 -8.92 7.86
C LYS A 270 -7.19 -9.85 7.11
N THR A 271 -6.61 -10.72 6.30
CA THR A 271 -7.33 -11.80 5.62
C THR A 271 -6.53 -13.08 5.72
N GLU A 272 -7.19 -14.24 5.58
CA GLU A 272 -6.56 -15.55 5.57
C GLU A 272 -7.28 -16.49 4.61
N GLU A 273 -6.57 -16.95 3.59
CA GLU A 273 -7.03 -18.04 2.74
C GLU A 273 -6.41 -19.37 3.23
N SER A 274 -7.18 -20.18 3.93
CA SER A 274 -6.71 -21.43 4.54
C SER A 274 -6.06 -22.41 3.55
N ILE A 275 -6.51 -22.44 2.30
CA ILE A 275 -5.95 -23.24 1.22
C ILE A 275 -4.49 -22.87 0.90
N ARG A 276 -4.03 -21.69 1.33
CA ARG A 276 -2.68 -21.18 1.10
C ARG A 276 -1.75 -21.33 2.31
N ALA A 277 -2.15 -22.06 3.34
CA ALA A 277 -1.37 -22.23 4.58
C ALA A 277 0.07 -22.75 4.37
N TRP A 278 0.30 -23.55 3.32
CA TRP A 278 1.63 -24.04 2.94
C TRP A 278 2.63 -22.93 2.61
N GLU A 279 2.14 -21.71 2.26
CA GLU A 279 2.98 -20.57 1.91
C GLU A 279 3.76 -20.03 3.11
N TYR A 280 3.30 -20.27 4.34
CA TYR A 280 4.09 -19.99 5.55
C TYR A 280 5.35 -20.84 5.61
N LEU A 281 5.26 -22.13 5.28
CA LEU A 281 6.44 -23.00 5.21
C LEU A 281 7.37 -22.54 4.09
N ALA A 282 6.82 -22.22 2.91
CA ALA A 282 7.60 -21.70 1.80
C ALA A 282 8.32 -20.37 2.18
N ALA A 283 7.64 -19.48 2.92
CA ALA A 283 8.25 -18.23 3.40
C ALA A 283 9.41 -18.50 4.37
N VAL A 284 9.28 -19.47 5.29
CA VAL A 284 10.37 -19.88 6.19
C VAL A 284 11.56 -20.41 5.40
N VAL A 285 11.33 -21.29 4.43
CA VAL A 285 12.39 -21.89 3.59
C VAL A 285 13.11 -20.82 2.77
N VAL A 286 12.38 -19.92 2.11
CA VAL A 286 12.96 -18.83 1.31
C VAL A 286 13.71 -17.81 2.19
N THR A 287 13.18 -17.50 3.38
CA THR A 287 13.87 -16.68 4.37
C THR A 287 15.20 -17.33 4.78
N GLY A 288 15.20 -18.62 5.10
CA GLY A 288 16.42 -19.38 5.42
C GLY A 288 17.44 -19.36 4.28
N ALA A 289 16.99 -19.51 3.04
CA ALA A 289 17.85 -19.44 1.85
C ALA A 289 18.45 -18.03 1.65
N ALA A 290 17.67 -16.97 1.84
CA ALA A 290 18.16 -15.59 1.77
C ALA A 290 19.18 -15.28 2.89
N VAL A 291 18.89 -15.72 4.13
CA VAL A 291 19.81 -15.57 5.27
C VAL A 291 21.13 -16.34 5.02
N ALA A 292 21.07 -17.59 4.57
CA ALA A 292 22.26 -18.38 4.25
C ALA A 292 23.10 -17.71 3.16
N THR A 293 22.45 -17.13 2.13
CA THR A 293 23.14 -16.40 1.06
C THR A 293 23.83 -15.15 1.61
N ALA A 294 23.12 -14.34 2.39
CA ALA A 294 23.70 -13.12 2.99
C ALA A 294 24.82 -13.44 3.98
N TRP A 295 24.65 -14.47 4.80
CA TRP A 295 25.63 -14.92 5.77
C TRP A 295 26.95 -15.34 5.10
N THR A 296 26.85 -16.14 4.05
CA THR A 296 28.03 -16.59 3.29
C THR A 296 28.64 -15.46 2.45
N ALA A 297 27.81 -14.59 1.85
CA ALA A 297 28.26 -13.44 1.09
C ALA A 297 29.06 -12.44 1.93
N THR A 298 28.73 -12.29 3.20
CA THR A 298 29.32 -11.31 4.12
C THR A 298 30.35 -11.90 5.08
N ALA A 299 30.78 -13.19 4.92
CA ALA A 299 31.68 -13.93 5.82
C ALA A 299 32.99 -13.18 5.83
N GLY A 300 33.61 -12.45 5.50
CA GLY A 300 34.88 -11.73 5.65
C GLY A 300 34.70 -10.23 5.92
N TRP A 301 33.47 -9.77 6.05
CA TRP A 301 33.22 -8.34 6.22
C TRP A 301 33.52 -7.87 7.63
N HIS A 302 33.83 -6.58 7.73
CA HIS A 302 33.91 -5.91 9.02
C HIS A 302 32.59 -6.07 9.78
N ARG A 303 32.67 -6.41 11.09
CA ARG A 303 31.51 -6.79 11.93
C ARG A 303 30.32 -5.84 11.85
N ILE A 304 30.56 -4.51 11.79
CA ILE A 304 29.49 -3.50 11.73
C ILE A 304 28.77 -3.57 10.37
N ARG A 305 29.50 -3.66 9.26
CA ARG A 305 28.89 -3.77 7.91
C ARG A 305 28.18 -5.10 7.72
N ARG A 306 28.75 -6.20 8.25
CA ARG A 306 28.09 -7.49 8.26
C ARG A 306 26.78 -7.44 9.06
N GLY A 307 26.83 -6.89 10.29
CA GLY A 307 25.65 -6.69 11.12
C GLY A 307 24.60 -5.81 10.41
N GLY A 308 25.02 -4.69 9.83
CA GLY A 308 24.15 -3.81 9.06
C GLY A 308 23.52 -4.49 7.85
N ALA A 309 24.27 -5.30 7.10
CA ALA A 309 23.73 -6.04 5.96
C ALA A 309 22.68 -7.10 6.38
N LEU A 310 22.91 -7.79 7.51
CA LEU A 310 21.96 -8.75 8.06
C LEU A 310 20.72 -8.07 8.66
N CYS A 311 20.88 -6.93 9.34
CA CYS A 311 19.76 -6.13 9.83
C CYS A 311 18.93 -5.56 8.68
N LEU A 312 19.56 -5.11 7.59
CA LEU A 312 18.88 -4.66 6.38
C LEU A 312 18.05 -5.80 5.77
N LEU A 313 18.63 -7.00 5.64
CA LEU A 313 17.92 -8.19 5.18
C LEU A 313 16.73 -8.52 6.09
N ALA A 314 16.93 -8.50 7.41
CA ALA A 314 15.87 -8.75 8.37
C ALA A 314 14.74 -7.71 8.27
N ALA A 315 15.06 -6.43 8.13
CA ALA A 315 14.08 -5.36 7.92
C ALA A 315 13.29 -5.58 6.61
N LEU A 316 13.96 -5.88 5.50
CA LEU A 316 13.32 -6.16 4.23
C LEU A 316 12.36 -7.36 4.33
N LEU A 317 12.84 -8.49 4.84
CA LEU A 317 12.04 -9.71 4.93
C LEU A 317 10.88 -9.58 5.93
N PHE A 318 11.10 -8.91 7.06
CA PHE A 318 10.05 -8.68 8.05
C PHE A 318 8.95 -7.75 7.52
N THR A 319 9.32 -6.62 6.93
CA THR A 319 8.33 -5.67 6.40
C THR A 319 7.56 -6.24 5.22
N SER A 320 8.23 -6.95 4.30
CA SER A 320 7.58 -7.62 3.18
C SER A 320 6.71 -8.80 3.63
N PHE A 321 7.12 -9.55 4.67
CA PHE A 321 6.29 -10.58 5.29
C PHE A 321 5.02 -9.97 5.91
N LYS A 322 5.16 -8.91 6.70
CA LYS A 322 4.00 -8.20 7.26
C LYS A 322 3.04 -7.72 6.16
N GLN A 323 3.57 -7.15 5.09
CA GLN A 323 2.76 -6.66 3.97
C GLN A 323 2.04 -7.79 3.23
N GLY A 324 2.73 -8.88 2.90
CA GLY A 324 2.19 -10.00 2.14
C GLY A 324 1.29 -10.94 2.94
N PHE A 325 1.52 -11.08 4.26
CA PHE A 325 0.84 -12.06 5.10
C PHE A 325 -0.16 -11.50 6.10
N ILE A 326 -0.26 -10.17 6.31
CA ILE A 326 -1.43 -9.58 6.98
C ILE A 326 -2.67 -9.81 6.11
N ARG A 327 -2.58 -9.53 4.82
CA ARG A 327 -3.56 -9.92 3.82
C ARG A 327 -3.04 -11.15 3.09
N HIS A 328 -3.25 -12.33 3.69
CA HIS A 328 -2.77 -13.59 3.12
C HIS A 328 -3.75 -14.10 2.08
N ASP A 329 -3.61 -13.55 0.89
CA ASP A 329 -4.31 -13.95 -0.34
C ASP A 329 -3.32 -14.04 -1.51
N GLY A 330 -3.81 -14.50 -2.66
CA GLY A 330 -2.97 -14.73 -3.84
C GLY A 330 -2.24 -13.50 -4.37
N ALA A 331 -2.82 -12.31 -4.23
CA ALA A 331 -2.23 -11.09 -4.76
C ALA A 331 -1.14 -10.49 -3.86
N HIS A 332 -1.35 -10.55 -2.54
CA HIS A 332 -0.44 -9.91 -1.57
C HIS A 332 0.77 -10.78 -1.22
N ALA A 333 0.58 -12.10 -1.07
CA ALA A 333 1.67 -13.02 -0.74
C ALA A 333 2.81 -12.99 -1.79
N ILE A 334 2.49 -12.79 -3.07
CA ILE A 334 3.48 -12.69 -4.17
C ILE A 334 4.55 -11.64 -3.86
N GLN A 335 4.19 -10.50 -3.27
CA GLN A 335 5.12 -9.41 -2.97
C GLN A 335 6.28 -9.86 -2.07
N PHE A 336 5.97 -10.66 -1.04
CA PHE A 336 7.00 -11.21 -0.15
C PHE A 336 7.99 -12.07 -0.93
N PHE A 337 7.51 -13.00 -1.76
CA PHE A 337 8.38 -13.95 -2.47
C PHE A 337 9.22 -13.24 -3.55
N VAL A 338 8.69 -12.22 -4.21
CA VAL A 338 9.45 -11.37 -5.14
C VAL A 338 10.57 -10.63 -4.41
N LEU A 339 10.28 -9.97 -3.28
CA LEU A 339 11.28 -9.24 -2.50
C LEU A 339 12.31 -10.18 -1.85
N ALA A 340 11.93 -11.39 -1.45
CA ALA A 340 12.85 -12.40 -0.95
C ALA A 340 13.79 -12.92 -2.06
N ALA A 341 13.30 -13.12 -3.29
CA ALA A 341 14.15 -13.46 -4.43
C ALA A 341 15.12 -12.31 -4.79
N VAL A 342 14.66 -11.06 -4.72
CA VAL A 342 15.52 -9.88 -4.88
C VAL A 342 16.55 -9.79 -3.75
N ALA A 343 16.20 -10.15 -2.52
CA ALA A 343 17.15 -10.23 -1.41
C ALA A 343 18.27 -11.24 -1.70
N VAL A 344 17.94 -12.43 -2.21
CA VAL A 344 18.96 -13.40 -2.66
C VAL A 344 19.83 -12.80 -3.78
N ALA A 345 19.22 -12.12 -4.75
CA ALA A 345 19.95 -11.44 -5.83
C ALA A 345 20.89 -10.34 -5.32
N ALA A 346 20.47 -9.56 -4.30
CA ALA A 346 21.31 -8.52 -3.69
C ALA A 346 22.61 -9.08 -3.12
N PHE A 347 22.57 -10.30 -2.56
CA PHE A 347 23.72 -11.02 -2.00
C PHE A 347 24.33 -12.05 -2.97
N ALA A 348 24.05 -11.96 -4.27
CA ALA A 348 24.53 -12.89 -5.29
C ALA A 348 26.07 -12.90 -5.52
N PHE A 349 26.82 -12.27 -4.66
CA PHE A 349 28.29 -12.38 -4.58
C PHE A 349 28.75 -13.46 -3.58
N ALA A 350 27.83 -14.21 -2.98
CA ALA A 350 28.07 -15.45 -2.27
C ALA A 350 28.63 -16.54 -3.23
N PRO A 351 29.12 -17.68 -2.72
CA PRO A 351 29.55 -18.79 -3.56
C PRO A 351 28.45 -19.18 -4.56
N ARG A 352 28.82 -19.42 -5.82
CA ARG A 352 27.89 -19.67 -6.93
C ARG A 352 26.84 -20.73 -6.62
N ARG A 353 27.26 -21.84 -5.98
CA ARG A 353 26.33 -22.94 -5.63
C ARG A 353 25.27 -22.48 -4.62
N VAL A 354 25.66 -21.69 -3.62
CA VAL A 354 24.74 -21.15 -2.60
C VAL A 354 23.76 -20.20 -3.26
N THR A 355 24.26 -19.25 -4.07
CA THR A 355 23.41 -18.28 -4.79
C THR A 355 22.44 -18.99 -5.72
N ALA A 356 22.91 -19.94 -6.52
CA ALA A 356 22.07 -20.68 -7.48
C ALA A 356 20.99 -21.50 -6.77
N ALA A 357 21.33 -22.23 -5.71
CA ALA A 357 20.38 -23.02 -4.94
C ALA A 357 19.33 -22.13 -4.25
N ALA A 358 19.76 -21.07 -3.57
CA ALA A 358 18.86 -20.16 -2.88
C ALA A 358 17.91 -19.43 -3.85
N TYR A 359 18.42 -19.01 -5.00
CA TYR A 359 17.62 -18.34 -6.02
C TYR A 359 16.61 -19.30 -6.68
N ALA A 360 17.02 -20.53 -6.96
CA ALA A 360 16.12 -21.57 -7.45
C ALA A 360 15.00 -21.87 -6.44
N VAL A 361 15.32 -21.99 -5.14
CA VAL A 361 14.32 -22.16 -4.08
C VAL A 361 13.32 -21.00 -4.07
N ALA A 362 13.80 -19.75 -4.17
CA ALA A 362 12.92 -18.58 -4.19
C ALA A 362 12.01 -18.57 -5.45
N LEU A 363 12.53 -18.93 -6.63
CA LEU A 363 11.73 -19.02 -7.85
C LEU A 363 10.70 -20.14 -7.79
N VAL A 364 11.06 -21.32 -7.27
CA VAL A 364 10.12 -22.46 -7.11
C VAL A 364 9.00 -22.09 -6.13
N ALA A 365 9.33 -21.46 -5.01
CA ALA A 365 8.34 -20.97 -4.06
C ALA A 365 7.40 -19.94 -4.72
N LEU A 366 7.96 -18.96 -5.43
CA LEU A 366 7.16 -17.95 -6.14
C LEU A 366 6.26 -18.59 -7.22
N LEU A 367 6.77 -19.54 -7.99
CA LEU A 367 5.98 -20.29 -8.97
C LEU A 367 4.81 -21.03 -8.30
N GLY A 368 5.05 -21.66 -7.15
CA GLY A 368 4.01 -22.32 -6.36
C GLY A 368 2.94 -21.37 -5.85
N VAL A 369 3.33 -20.14 -5.47
CA VAL A 369 2.41 -19.09 -4.99
C VAL A 369 1.57 -18.51 -6.13
N VAL A 370 2.19 -18.20 -7.26
CA VAL A 370 1.52 -17.61 -8.44
C VAL A 370 0.60 -18.65 -9.11
N ARG A 371 1.04 -19.90 -9.28
CA ARG A 371 0.29 -20.96 -9.99
C ARG A 371 -0.31 -20.48 -11.32
N PRO A 372 0.49 -19.87 -12.20
CA PRO A 372 -0.04 -19.36 -13.45
C PRO A 372 -0.55 -20.51 -14.33
N PRO A 373 -1.65 -20.34 -15.07
CA PRO A 373 -2.04 -21.30 -16.10
C PRO A 373 -0.90 -21.48 -17.11
N PRO A 374 -0.61 -22.69 -17.58
CA PRO A 374 0.50 -22.94 -18.51
C PRO A 374 0.42 -22.10 -19.80
N ALA A 375 -0.78 -21.87 -20.33
CA ALA A 375 -1.00 -21.02 -21.50
C ALA A 375 -0.53 -19.58 -21.28
N ASP A 376 -0.76 -19.04 -20.08
CA ASP A 376 -0.47 -17.63 -19.74
C ASP A 376 1.02 -17.38 -19.49
N LEU A 377 1.81 -18.43 -19.21
CA LEU A 377 3.28 -18.30 -19.10
C LEU A 377 3.93 -17.98 -20.45
N ALA A 378 3.32 -18.46 -21.52
CA ALA A 378 3.88 -18.36 -22.88
C ALA A 378 3.41 -17.11 -23.65
N GLU A 379 2.34 -16.41 -23.16
CA GLU A 379 1.75 -15.30 -23.92
C GLU A 379 1.86 -13.93 -23.22
N PRO A 380 2.90 -13.13 -23.53
CA PRO A 380 2.99 -11.74 -23.06
C PRO A 380 2.05 -10.77 -23.81
N ARG A 381 1.18 -11.26 -24.72
CA ARG A 381 0.32 -10.43 -25.58
C ARG A 381 -0.57 -9.49 -24.79
N GLU A 382 -1.25 -10.00 -23.76
CA GLU A 382 -2.14 -9.20 -22.93
C GLU A 382 -1.39 -8.00 -22.28
N SER A 383 -0.21 -8.24 -21.72
CA SER A 383 0.64 -7.17 -21.16
C SER A 383 1.10 -6.17 -22.21
N TRP A 384 1.43 -6.65 -23.42
CA TRP A 384 1.80 -5.78 -24.55
C TRP A 384 0.63 -4.94 -25.04
N ASP A 385 -0.56 -5.51 -25.14
CA ASP A 385 -1.76 -4.81 -25.60
C ASP A 385 -2.19 -3.75 -24.57
N ALA A 386 -2.14 -4.08 -23.27
CA ALA A 386 -2.34 -3.13 -22.19
C ALA A 386 -1.32 -1.98 -22.23
N PHE A 387 -0.04 -2.29 -22.44
CA PHE A 387 1.02 -1.29 -22.56
C PHE A 387 0.81 -0.38 -23.79
N ARG A 388 0.53 -0.95 -24.97
CA ARG A 388 0.25 -0.17 -26.19
C ARG A 388 -1.00 0.69 -26.02
N GLY A 389 -2.05 0.13 -25.42
CA GLY A 389 -3.26 0.88 -25.08
C GLY A 389 -2.95 2.07 -24.19
N SER A 390 -2.09 1.88 -23.19
CA SER A 390 -1.64 2.94 -22.28
C SER A 390 -0.81 4.01 -22.99
N VAL A 391 0.15 3.61 -23.83
CA VAL A 391 0.92 4.55 -24.68
C VAL A 391 -0.02 5.36 -25.57
N THR A 392 -0.99 4.71 -26.20
CA THR A 392 -1.97 5.38 -27.06
C THR A 392 -2.84 6.35 -26.25
N ALA A 393 -3.33 5.95 -25.08
CA ALA A 393 -4.16 6.81 -24.22
C ALA A 393 -3.38 8.04 -23.73
N VAL A 394 -2.13 7.84 -23.29
CA VAL A 394 -1.24 8.95 -22.89
C VAL A 394 -0.94 9.88 -24.06
N SER A 395 -0.66 9.34 -25.25
CA SER A 395 -0.37 10.16 -26.44
C SER A 395 -1.57 10.97 -26.94
N ARG A 396 -2.79 10.47 -26.72
CA ARG A 396 -4.04 11.19 -27.03
C ARG A 396 -4.39 12.27 -26.00
N GLY A 397 -3.76 12.27 -24.85
CA GLY A 397 -3.96 13.28 -23.81
C GLY A 397 -5.43 13.48 -23.43
N ALA A 398 -6.00 14.65 -23.73
CA ALA A 398 -7.38 15.00 -23.36
C ALA A 398 -8.44 14.04 -23.96
N GLU A 399 -8.25 13.55 -25.19
CA GLU A 399 -9.16 12.59 -25.82
C GLU A 399 -9.13 11.24 -25.09
N GLY A 400 -7.94 10.77 -24.69
CA GLY A 400 -7.79 9.55 -23.90
C GLY A 400 -8.50 9.65 -22.54
N ILE A 401 -8.44 10.82 -21.90
CA ILE A 401 -9.15 11.10 -20.63
C ILE A 401 -10.66 11.12 -20.86
N ALA A 402 -11.15 11.76 -21.93
CA ALA A 402 -12.57 11.80 -22.25
C ALA A 402 -13.12 10.38 -22.47
N ALA A 403 -12.42 9.54 -23.23
CA ALA A 403 -12.78 8.14 -23.42
C ALA A 403 -12.83 7.34 -22.10
N ASN A 404 -11.87 7.57 -21.19
CA ASN A 404 -11.89 6.96 -19.86
C ASN A 404 -13.11 7.41 -19.02
N ARG A 405 -13.45 8.71 -19.08
CA ARG A 405 -14.64 9.25 -18.38
C ARG A 405 -15.93 8.60 -18.90
N ASP A 406 -16.06 8.47 -20.20
CA ASP A 406 -17.24 7.86 -20.81
C ASP A 406 -17.35 6.37 -20.44
N ALA A 407 -16.23 5.65 -20.38
CA ALA A 407 -16.21 4.27 -19.93
C ALA A 407 -16.68 4.15 -18.45
N VAL A 408 -16.20 5.03 -17.57
CA VAL A 408 -16.64 5.06 -16.16
C VAL A 408 -18.14 5.39 -16.07
N ARG A 409 -18.62 6.41 -16.81
CA ARG A 409 -20.06 6.75 -16.86
C ARG A 409 -20.93 5.56 -17.27
N GLY A 410 -20.50 4.85 -18.31
CA GLY A 410 -21.22 3.67 -18.80
C GLY A 410 -21.29 2.54 -17.77
N THR A 411 -20.22 2.35 -16.99
CA THR A 411 -20.16 1.30 -15.97
C THR A 411 -20.94 1.69 -14.71
N VAL A 412 -20.79 2.93 -14.25
CA VAL A 412 -21.46 3.45 -13.02
C VAL A 412 -22.95 3.64 -13.26
N ASN A 413 -23.35 4.00 -14.46
CA ASN A 413 -24.75 4.07 -14.93
C ASN A 413 -25.69 4.88 -14.00
N LEU A 414 -25.33 6.13 -13.65
CA LEU A 414 -26.23 7.01 -12.92
C LEU A 414 -27.44 7.41 -13.80
N ASP A 415 -28.64 7.42 -13.21
CA ASP A 415 -29.80 7.92 -13.92
C ASP A 415 -29.77 9.45 -14.11
N ALA A 416 -30.52 9.95 -15.08
CA ALA A 416 -30.53 11.36 -15.44
C ALA A 416 -30.99 12.28 -14.30
N ALA A 417 -31.90 11.81 -13.44
CA ALA A 417 -32.40 12.59 -12.29
C ALA A 417 -31.31 12.73 -11.23
N THR A 418 -30.57 11.65 -10.93
CA THR A 418 -29.39 11.69 -10.06
C THR A 418 -28.37 12.71 -10.56
N VAL A 419 -28.00 12.64 -11.85
CA VAL A 419 -27.03 13.57 -12.45
C VAL A 419 -27.51 15.02 -12.39
N ALA A 420 -28.80 15.26 -12.71
CA ALA A 420 -29.39 16.60 -12.66
C ALA A 420 -29.38 17.18 -11.23
N LEU A 421 -29.72 16.34 -10.24
CA LEU A 421 -29.79 16.74 -8.83
C LEU A 421 -28.40 17.09 -8.25
N LEU A 422 -27.35 16.40 -8.65
CA LEU A 422 -26.01 16.57 -8.08
C LEU A 422 -25.16 17.60 -8.82
N ARG A 423 -25.55 18.00 -10.03
CA ARG A 423 -24.78 18.92 -10.89
C ARG A 423 -24.51 20.26 -10.18
N GLY A 424 -23.23 20.64 -10.08
CA GLY A 424 -22.79 21.89 -9.47
C GLY A 424 -22.78 21.91 -7.94
N HIS A 425 -23.25 20.83 -7.29
CA HIS A 425 -23.26 20.69 -5.84
C HIS A 425 -22.01 19.99 -5.32
N THR A 426 -21.75 20.17 -4.02
CA THR A 426 -20.69 19.43 -3.33
C THR A 426 -21.18 18.03 -2.96
N VAL A 427 -20.44 17.00 -3.42
CA VAL A 427 -20.86 15.60 -3.30
C VAL A 427 -19.76 14.76 -2.68
N HIS A 428 -20.08 14.00 -1.62
CA HIS A 428 -19.30 12.86 -1.18
C HIS A 428 -19.83 11.58 -1.81
N ILE A 429 -18.95 10.69 -2.22
CA ILE A 429 -19.32 9.40 -2.84
C ILE A 429 -18.95 8.28 -1.87
N ALA A 430 -19.92 7.47 -1.50
CA ALA A 430 -19.81 6.42 -0.50
C ALA A 430 -20.35 5.05 -1.03
N PRO A 431 -19.92 3.94 -0.46
CA PRO A 431 -18.85 3.79 0.55
C PRO A 431 -17.45 3.81 -0.05
N ALA A 432 -17.31 3.57 -1.37
CA ALA A 432 -16.01 3.36 -2.00
C ALA A 432 -15.90 3.84 -3.46
N GLU A 433 -17.00 4.00 -4.21
CA GLU A 433 -17.05 4.18 -5.67
C GLU A 433 -16.63 5.59 -6.15
N THR A 434 -15.52 6.11 -5.66
CA THR A 434 -15.06 7.49 -5.94
C THR A 434 -14.72 7.74 -7.42
N SER A 435 -14.53 6.70 -8.24
CA SER A 435 -14.38 6.84 -9.69
C SER A 435 -15.54 7.58 -10.36
N VAL A 436 -16.72 7.60 -9.72
CA VAL A 436 -17.85 8.44 -10.13
C VAL A 436 -17.46 9.92 -10.25
N ALA A 437 -16.65 10.45 -9.34
CA ALA A 437 -16.20 11.84 -9.40
C ALA A 437 -15.32 12.11 -10.64
N PHE A 438 -14.54 11.13 -11.07
CA PHE A 438 -13.80 11.21 -12.32
C PHE A 438 -14.73 11.18 -13.53
N GLY A 439 -15.71 10.26 -13.55
CA GLY A 439 -16.70 10.14 -14.61
C GLY A 439 -17.61 11.37 -14.75
N HIS A 440 -17.95 11.99 -13.64
CA HIS A 440 -18.87 13.13 -13.53
C HIS A 440 -18.19 14.38 -12.96
N PRO A 441 -17.28 15.04 -13.71
CA PRO A 441 -16.57 16.23 -13.25
C PRO A 441 -17.49 17.46 -13.03
N GLU A 442 -18.75 17.38 -13.46
CA GLU A 442 -19.80 18.35 -13.15
C GLU A 442 -20.24 18.33 -11.68
N PHE A 443 -19.90 17.28 -10.90
CA PHE A 443 -20.05 17.25 -9.45
C PHE A 443 -18.82 17.89 -8.81
N ARG A 444 -18.99 18.73 -7.82
CA ARG A 444 -17.89 19.23 -7.01
C ARG A 444 -17.56 18.19 -5.94
N TRP A 445 -16.62 17.31 -6.24
CA TRP A 445 -16.25 16.25 -5.30
C TRP A 445 -15.71 16.84 -3.99
N ARG A 446 -16.38 16.55 -2.91
CA ARG A 446 -15.98 16.91 -1.55
C ARG A 446 -15.99 15.67 -0.69
N PRO A 447 -14.86 14.94 -0.61
CA PRO A 447 -14.78 13.72 0.16
C PRO A 447 -14.94 13.97 1.66
N LEU A 448 -15.38 12.92 2.38
CA LEU A 448 -14.99 12.79 3.77
C LEU A 448 -13.48 12.53 3.82
N PRO A 449 -12.74 12.98 4.88
CA PRO A 449 -11.29 12.78 4.93
C PRO A 449 -10.88 11.33 4.72
N VAL A 450 -11.53 10.38 5.37
CA VAL A 450 -11.41 8.96 5.08
C VAL A 450 -12.53 8.57 4.09
N PHE A 451 -12.24 8.77 2.82
CA PHE A 451 -13.24 8.72 1.75
C PHE A 451 -13.71 7.31 1.40
N GLN A 452 -12.93 6.29 1.76
CA GLN A 452 -13.36 4.88 1.68
C GLN A 452 -13.63 4.37 3.10
N SER A 453 -14.87 4.01 3.37
CA SER A 453 -15.35 3.71 4.72
C SER A 453 -14.55 2.63 5.44
N TYR A 454 -14.08 1.62 4.71
CA TYR A 454 -13.30 0.51 5.26
C TYR A 454 -11.90 0.93 5.79
N VAL A 455 -11.44 2.15 5.50
CA VAL A 455 -10.17 2.69 6.02
C VAL A 455 -10.37 3.46 7.34
N ALA A 456 -11.61 3.81 7.71
CA ALA A 456 -11.93 4.51 8.96
C ALA A 456 -11.91 3.57 10.19
N TYR A 457 -10.86 2.76 10.33
CA TYR A 457 -10.78 1.68 11.30
C TYR A 457 -10.21 2.07 12.68
N THR A 458 -9.87 3.32 12.90
CA THR A 458 -9.56 3.83 14.24
C THR A 458 -10.56 4.91 14.66
N PRO A 459 -10.78 5.09 15.98
CA PRO A 459 -11.63 6.17 16.47
C PRO A 459 -11.24 7.56 15.96
N ALA A 460 -9.94 7.82 15.82
CA ALA A 460 -9.46 9.11 15.33
C ALA A 460 -9.80 9.32 13.84
N LEU A 461 -9.69 8.27 13.01
CA LEU A 461 -10.06 8.34 11.60
C LEU A 461 -11.57 8.51 11.41
N ASP A 462 -12.39 7.79 12.17
CA ASP A 462 -13.85 7.94 12.16
C ASP A 462 -14.30 9.33 12.65
N ASP A 463 -13.60 9.87 13.67
CA ASP A 463 -13.87 11.24 14.16
C ASP A 463 -13.55 12.33 13.14
N LEU A 464 -12.54 12.14 12.28
CA LEU A 464 -12.26 13.09 11.20
C LEU A 464 -13.46 13.23 10.26
N ASN A 465 -14.04 12.09 9.85
CA ASN A 465 -15.23 12.07 9.01
C ASN A 465 -16.43 12.71 9.72
N ALA A 466 -16.70 12.27 10.94
CA ALA A 466 -17.81 12.78 11.73
C ALA A 466 -17.68 14.30 12.03
N ALA A 467 -16.47 14.79 12.26
CA ALA A 467 -16.21 16.21 12.46
C ALA A 467 -16.51 17.04 11.21
N LEU A 468 -16.12 16.55 10.02
CA LEU A 468 -16.47 17.22 8.77
C LEU A 468 -17.99 17.25 8.58
N LEU A 469 -18.69 16.14 8.80
CA LEU A 469 -20.15 16.06 8.67
C LEU A 469 -20.90 17.03 9.61
N ARG A 470 -20.34 17.31 10.79
CA ARG A 470 -20.87 18.32 11.73
C ARG A 470 -20.58 19.76 11.32
N SER A 471 -19.55 19.96 10.51
CA SER A 471 -19.05 21.30 10.17
C SER A 471 -19.90 21.99 9.10
N PRO A 472 -19.81 23.32 8.96
CA PRO A 472 -20.43 24.04 7.82
C PRO A 472 -19.88 23.59 6.46
N ARG A 473 -18.68 22.99 6.42
CA ARG A 473 -18.00 22.51 5.21
C ARG A 473 -18.47 21.11 4.76
N ALA A 474 -19.40 20.47 5.46
CA ALA A 474 -19.93 19.17 5.08
C ALA A 474 -20.50 19.20 3.65
N PRO A 475 -20.36 18.11 2.87
CA PRO A 475 -20.92 18.04 1.52
C PRO A 475 -22.43 18.25 1.53
N GLU A 476 -22.96 18.91 0.48
CA GLU A 476 -24.41 19.14 0.33
C GLU A 476 -25.15 17.83 0.08
N PHE A 477 -24.51 16.90 -0.65
CA PHE A 477 -25.05 15.59 -0.96
C PHE A 477 -24.06 14.48 -0.65
N VAL A 478 -24.60 13.32 -0.33
CA VAL A 478 -23.88 12.04 -0.33
C VAL A 478 -24.52 11.15 -1.37
N LEU A 479 -23.75 10.78 -2.38
CA LEU A 479 -24.12 9.78 -3.36
C LEU A 479 -23.60 8.43 -2.88
N ARG A 480 -24.46 7.44 -2.77
CA ARG A 480 -24.13 6.17 -2.18
C ARG A 480 -24.57 5.01 -3.04
N SER A 481 -23.67 4.04 -3.29
CA SER A 481 -24.03 2.79 -3.94
C SER A 481 -24.83 1.89 -2.98
N GLU A 482 -25.75 1.10 -3.52
CA GLU A 482 -26.49 0.08 -2.78
C GLU A 482 -25.60 -1.08 -2.36
N ASP A 483 -24.50 -1.33 -3.05
CA ASP A 483 -23.48 -2.28 -2.62
C ASP A 483 -22.90 -1.81 -1.27
N PRO A 484 -23.02 -2.59 -0.20
CA PRO A 484 -22.47 -2.23 1.11
C PRO A 484 -20.95 -2.04 1.13
N GLY A 485 -20.26 -2.42 0.08
CA GLY A 485 -18.85 -2.03 -0.24
C GLY A 485 -17.83 -2.23 0.85
N GLY A 486 -18.06 -3.12 1.80
CA GLY A 486 -17.07 -3.38 2.82
C GLY A 486 -17.63 -3.72 4.20
N GLN A 487 -16.88 -4.54 4.85
CA GLN A 487 -17.23 -5.20 6.11
C GLN A 487 -16.93 -4.33 7.36
N PHE A 488 -16.50 -3.06 7.17
CA PHE A 488 -16.16 -2.19 8.29
C PHE A 488 -17.22 -1.14 8.56
N VAL A 489 -17.56 -1.01 9.84
CA VAL A 489 -18.51 -0.01 10.32
C VAL A 489 -17.75 1.12 10.96
N GLU A 490 -17.97 2.33 10.46
CA GLU A 490 -17.51 3.60 11.01
C GLU A 490 -18.65 4.25 11.84
N PRO A 491 -18.74 3.96 13.16
CA PRO A 491 -19.93 4.27 13.95
C PRO A 491 -20.26 5.76 14.05
N ALA A 492 -19.24 6.61 14.22
CA ALA A 492 -19.46 8.04 14.37
C ALA A 492 -19.85 8.68 13.03
N THR A 493 -19.22 8.29 11.92
CA THR A 493 -19.57 8.73 10.57
C THR A 493 -21.01 8.35 10.23
N ARG A 494 -21.40 7.10 10.46
CA ARG A 494 -22.77 6.62 10.19
C ARG A 494 -23.82 7.33 11.03
N LEU A 495 -23.51 7.56 12.32
CA LEU A 495 -24.42 8.32 13.18
C LEU A 495 -24.65 9.75 12.66
N GLU A 496 -23.60 10.45 12.23
CA GLU A 496 -23.73 11.81 11.70
C GLU A 496 -24.45 11.83 10.33
N LEU A 497 -24.23 10.83 9.48
CA LEU A 497 -25.02 10.69 8.24
C LEU A 497 -26.49 10.50 8.56
N LEU A 498 -26.84 9.60 9.49
CA LEU A 498 -28.22 9.40 9.92
C LEU A 498 -28.83 10.68 10.51
N CYS A 499 -28.08 11.39 11.34
CA CYS A 499 -28.59 12.59 12.01
C CYS A 499 -28.77 13.79 11.07
N ARG A 500 -28.00 13.90 9.98
CA ARG A 500 -27.87 15.14 9.19
C ARG A 500 -28.25 15.02 7.73
N TYR A 501 -28.44 13.80 7.23
CA TYR A 501 -28.80 13.56 5.82
C TYR A 501 -30.09 12.78 5.73
N ARG A 502 -30.85 13.02 4.66
CA ARG A 502 -32.07 12.29 4.31
C ARG A 502 -32.03 11.85 2.85
N GLU A 503 -32.62 10.75 2.53
CA GLU A 503 -32.78 10.31 1.15
C GLU A 503 -33.73 11.26 0.42
N VAL A 504 -33.33 11.70 -0.76
CA VAL A 504 -34.16 12.56 -1.63
C VAL A 504 -34.39 11.92 -3.00
N HIS A 505 -33.55 10.94 -3.38
CA HIS A 505 -33.72 10.22 -4.64
C HIS A 505 -33.02 8.85 -4.55
N ARG A 506 -33.56 7.90 -5.33
CA ARG A 506 -32.96 6.57 -5.52
C ARG A 506 -33.18 6.13 -6.97
N GLY A 507 -32.13 5.61 -7.62
CA GLY A 507 -32.17 5.10 -8.98
C GLY A 507 -30.92 4.33 -9.35
N ASN A 508 -31.09 3.31 -10.19
CA ASN A 508 -30.01 2.49 -10.76
C ASN A 508 -28.97 1.95 -9.74
N GLY A 509 -29.44 1.55 -8.53
CA GLY A 509 -28.55 1.05 -7.47
C GLY A 509 -27.82 2.16 -6.72
N TRP A 510 -28.27 3.42 -6.83
CA TRP A 510 -27.71 4.57 -6.13
C TRP A 510 -28.75 5.27 -5.28
N GLN A 511 -28.32 5.72 -4.12
CA GLN A 511 -29.08 6.52 -3.16
C GLN A 511 -28.48 7.93 -3.08
N VAL A 512 -29.29 8.95 -3.19
CA VAL A 512 -28.90 10.35 -3.03
C VAL A 512 -29.40 10.85 -1.68
N LEU A 513 -28.47 11.21 -0.81
CA LEU A 513 -28.75 11.78 0.51
C LEU A 513 -28.47 13.27 0.47
N GLN A 514 -29.42 14.09 0.90
CA GLN A 514 -29.30 15.54 0.99
C GLN A 514 -29.10 15.98 2.45
N ARG A 515 -28.18 16.91 2.65
CA ARG A 515 -27.93 17.52 3.95
C ARG A 515 -29.12 18.32 4.43
N GLY A 516 -29.45 18.18 5.71
CA GLY A 516 -30.50 18.91 6.39
C GLY A 516 -30.12 19.33 7.81
N PRO A 517 -31.07 19.90 8.56
CA PRO A 517 -30.90 20.16 9.99
C PRO A 517 -30.67 18.84 10.75
N THR A 518 -29.93 18.92 11.87
CA THR A 518 -29.72 17.70 12.68
C THR A 518 -31.03 17.18 13.27
N ARG A 519 -31.27 15.89 13.11
CA ARG A 519 -32.42 15.17 13.68
C ARG A 519 -32.12 14.56 15.04
N CYS A 520 -30.83 14.43 15.40
CA CYS A 520 -30.41 13.88 16.70
C CYS A 520 -30.37 14.98 17.75
N GLY A 521 -30.98 14.68 18.92
CA GLY A 521 -30.92 15.53 20.10
C GLY A 521 -29.65 15.33 20.92
N ALA A 522 -29.38 16.24 21.83
CA ALA A 522 -28.37 16.09 22.84
C ALA A 522 -28.82 15.11 23.94
N GLY A 523 -27.86 14.42 24.51
CA GLY A 523 -28.13 13.46 25.59
C GLY A 523 -28.26 12.02 25.12
N ARG A 524 -27.96 11.13 26.05
CA ARG A 524 -28.04 9.66 25.83
C ARG A 524 -28.58 9.03 27.10
N ARG A 525 -29.50 8.11 26.98
CA ARG A 525 -30.12 7.39 28.09
C ARG A 525 -29.78 5.92 27.98
N LEU A 526 -29.19 5.34 29.03
CA LEU A 526 -28.97 3.88 29.08
C LEU A 526 -30.31 3.16 29.11
N VAL A 527 -30.52 2.26 28.17
CA VAL A 527 -31.76 1.46 28.03
C VAL A 527 -31.59 0.08 28.67
N ALA A 528 -30.48 -0.58 28.36
CA ALA A 528 -30.15 -1.91 28.84
C ALA A 528 -28.65 -2.12 28.89
N ARG A 529 -28.21 -3.04 29.75
CA ARG A 529 -26.85 -3.58 29.80
C ARG A 529 -26.94 -5.08 29.88
N GLU A 530 -26.34 -5.76 28.91
CA GLU A 530 -26.31 -7.21 28.83
C GLU A 530 -24.86 -7.70 28.90
N SER A 531 -24.68 -8.89 29.53
CA SER A 531 -23.41 -9.58 29.56
C SER A 531 -23.48 -10.85 28.72
N ALA A 532 -22.46 -11.12 27.94
CA ALA A 532 -22.39 -12.28 27.06
C ALA A 532 -20.96 -12.81 27.00
N THR A 533 -20.80 -13.94 26.32
CA THR A 533 -19.50 -14.50 26.00
C THR A 533 -19.38 -14.61 24.48
N THR A 534 -18.17 -14.43 23.95
CA THR A 534 -17.89 -14.78 22.56
C THR A 534 -18.25 -16.24 22.36
N THR A 535 -18.94 -16.62 21.32
CA THR A 535 -19.50 -17.99 21.12
C THR A 535 -20.83 -18.28 21.82
N GLY A 536 -21.28 -17.39 22.70
CA GLY A 536 -22.59 -17.52 23.34
C GLY A 536 -23.74 -17.07 22.42
N PRO A 537 -24.97 -17.28 22.89
CA PRO A 537 -26.13 -16.72 22.16
C PRO A 537 -26.01 -15.19 22.11
N GLY A 538 -26.49 -14.62 21.00
CA GLY A 538 -26.54 -13.17 20.86
C GLY A 538 -27.41 -12.52 21.94
N VAL A 539 -27.09 -11.29 22.29
CA VAL A 539 -27.92 -10.47 23.18
C VAL A 539 -29.08 -9.85 22.41
N PRO A 540 -30.28 -9.76 23.00
CA PRO A 540 -31.42 -9.10 22.34
C PRO A 540 -31.15 -7.60 22.22
N VAL A 541 -31.44 -7.03 21.04
CA VAL A 541 -31.33 -5.59 20.79
C VAL A 541 -32.65 -4.92 21.15
N PRO A 542 -32.69 -3.93 22.05
CA PRO A 542 -33.90 -3.14 22.32
C PRO A 542 -34.35 -2.42 21.06
N GLN A 543 -35.63 -2.53 20.73
CA GLN A 543 -36.19 -1.85 19.57
C GLN A 543 -36.35 -0.35 19.87
N ALA A 544 -35.97 0.48 18.87
CA ALA A 544 -36.12 1.92 18.97
C ALA A 544 -37.60 2.31 19.04
N ARG A 545 -37.93 3.22 19.98
CA ARG A 545 -39.27 3.80 20.04
C ARG A 545 -39.36 5.02 19.11
N ARG A 546 -40.54 5.45 18.78
CA ARG A 546 -40.74 6.69 18.04
C ARG A 546 -40.04 7.85 18.78
N GLY A 547 -39.20 8.58 18.09
CA GLY A 547 -38.45 9.70 18.66
C GLY A 547 -37.09 9.36 19.28
N GLU A 548 -36.59 8.13 19.12
CA GLU A 548 -35.28 7.72 19.56
C GLU A 548 -34.64 6.72 18.60
N ILE A 549 -33.30 6.61 18.62
CA ILE A 549 -32.51 5.55 17.99
C ILE A 549 -31.71 4.84 19.08
N ILE A 550 -31.39 3.56 18.86
CA ILE A 550 -30.60 2.76 19.80
C ILE A 550 -29.19 2.59 19.29
N LEU A 551 -28.21 2.92 20.12
CA LEU A 551 -26.80 2.64 19.92
C LEU A 551 -26.36 1.47 20.79
N ALA A 552 -25.63 0.50 20.22
CA ALA A 552 -24.98 -0.59 20.96
C ALA A 552 -23.49 -0.31 21.14
N ARG A 553 -23.00 -0.36 22.40
CA ARG A 553 -21.59 -0.21 22.77
C ARG A 553 -21.05 -1.52 23.29
N LEU A 554 -20.00 -2.02 22.66
CA LEU A 554 -19.29 -3.21 23.11
C LEU A 554 -18.16 -2.84 24.09
N ARG A 555 -18.00 -3.62 25.16
CA ARG A 555 -16.99 -3.45 26.19
C ARG A 555 -16.36 -4.79 26.56
N GLY A 556 -15.07 -4.78 26.92
CA GLY A 556 -14.37 -5.96 27.46
C GLY A 556 -13.66 -6.82 26.42
N LEU A 557 -13.53 -6.36 25.18
CA LEU A 557 -12.91 -7.10 24.08
C LEU A 557 -11.50 -6.60 23.74
N SER A 558 -10.86 -5.86 24.63
CA SER A 558 -9.52 -5.31 24.39
C SER A 558 -8.46 -6.40 24.33
N PRO A 559 -7.58 -6.39 23.30
CA PRO A 559 -6.53 -7.41 23.16
C PRO A 559 -5.58 -7.42 24.35
N GLY A 560 -5.29 -8.60 24.89
CA GLY A 560 -4.30 -8.81 25.94
C GLY A 560 -2.86 -8.55 25.48
N LEU A 561 -1.90 -8.52 26.42
CA LEU A 561 -0.49 -8.25 26.09
C LEU A 561 0.08 -9.26 25.08
N ALA A 562 -0.19 -10.55 25.26
CA ALA A 562 0.27 -11.61 24.36
C ALA A 562 -0.26 -11.42 22.94
N GLU A 563 -1.53 -11.03 22.78
CA GLU A 563 -2.12 -10.73 21.48
C GLU A 563 -1.51 -9.48 20.84
N ARG A 564 -1.24 -8.44 21.62
CA ARG A 564 -0.55 -7.22 21.13
C ARG A 564 0.85 -7.54 20.60
N VAL A 565 1.62 -8.37 21.33
CA VAL A 565 2.94 -8.84 20.88
C VAL A 565 2.81 -9.69 19.61
N ARG A 566 1.83 -10.58 19.54
CA ARG A 566 1.53 -11.36 18.36
C ARG A 566 1.16 -10.46 17.17
N ALA A 567 0.30 -9.46 17.36
CA ALA A 567 -0.10 -8.52 16.33
C ALA A 567 1.08 -7.71 15.78
N LEU A 568 2.08 -7.40 16.62
CA LEU A 568 3.32 -6.77 16.17
C LEU A 568 4.13 -7.67 15.23
N LEU A 569 4.26 -8.95 15.57
CA LEU A 569 5.11 -9.90 14.84
C LEU A 569 4.40 -10.56 13.64
N TYR A 570 3.09 -10.77 13.76
CA TYR A 570 2.28 -11.46 12.75
C TYR A 570 0.98 -10.70 12.48
N LYS A 571 -0.17 -11.17 12.96
CA LYS A 571 -1.47 -10.50 12.84
C LYS A 571 -2.33 -10.72 14.09
N PRO A 572 -3.24 -9.78 14.43
CA PRO A 572 -4.16 -9.91 15.55
C PRO A 572 -5.20 -11.01 15.29
N TYR A 573 -5.97 -11.35 16.32
CA TYR A 573 -7.15 -12.19 16.15
C TYR A 573 -8.21 -11.47 15.31
N ASP A 574 -9.02 -12.26 14.61
CA ASP A 574 -10.15 -11.72 13.89
C ASP A 574 -11.33 -11.54 14.82
N ARG A 575 -11.81 -10.30 14.94
CA ARG A 575 -12.97 -9.94 15.71
C ARG A 575 -14.09 -9.51 14.77
N SER A 576 -15.24 -10.09 14.95
CA SER A 576 -16.43 -9.73 14.18
C SER A 576 -17.65 -9.65 15.10
N ALA A 577 -18.47 -8.64 14.87
CA ALA A 577 -19.83 -8.62 15.39
C ALA A 577 -20.73 -9.39 14.41
N VAL A 578 -21.70 -10.11 14.95
CA VAL A 578 -22.76 -10.74 14.17
C VAL A 578 -24.07 -10.04 14.54
N ILE A 579 -24.63 -9.36 13.57
CA ILE A 579 -25.88 -8.60 13.72
C ILE A 579 -26.92 -9.26 12.85
N ASP A 580 -27.95 -9.89 13.46
CA ASP A 580 -28.98 -10.67 12.77
C ASP A 580 -28.42 -11.68 11.74
N GLY A 581 -27.34 -12.38 12.12
CA GLY A 581 -26.69 -13.37 11.27
C GLY A 581 -25.68 -12.79 10.27
N ASN A 582 -25.62 -11.47 10.09
CA ASN A 582 -24.63 -10.81 9.21
C ASN A 582 -23.34 -10.51 9.97
N GLN A 583 -22.22 -11.05 9.48
CA GLN A 583 -20.92 -10.85 10.08
C GLN A 583 -20.31 -9.51 9.64
N VAL A 584 -19.92 -8.70 10.60
CA VAL A 584 -19.28 -7.39 10.41
C VAL A 584 -17.93 -7.39 11.11
N GLY A 585 -16.87 -7.17 10.36
CA GLY A 585 -15.54 -6.94 10.94
C GLY A 585 -15.52 -5.65 11.76
N PHE A 586 -14.85 -5.65 12.92
CA PHE A 586 -14.70 -4.45 13.72
C PHE A 586 -13.33 -4.35 14.41
N ALA A 587 -12.88 -3.11 14.58
CA ALA A 587 -11.87 -2.78 15.55
C ALA A 587 -12.56 -2.46 16.88
N GLU A 588 -12.18 -3.11 17.96
CA GLU A 588 -12.82 -2.96 19.27
C GLU A 588 -12.99 -1.49 19.70
N PRO A 589 -11.99 -0.60 19.53
CA PRO A 589 -12.12 0.80 19.93
C PRO A 589 -13.24 1.56 19.22
N LEU A 590 -13.64 1.16 18.00
CA LEU A 590 -14.75 1.77 17.27
C LEU A 590 -16.10 1.40 17.90
N PHE A 591 -16.32 0.13 18.19
CA PHE A 591 -17.57 -0.35 18.77
C PHE A 591 -17.79 0.13 20.22
N ALA A 592 -16.72 0.46 20.94
CA ALA A 592 -16.82 1.10 22.25
C ALA A 592 -17.48 2.51 22.20
N ARG A 593 -17.57 3.14 21.02
CA ARG A 593 -18.25 4.43 20.83
C ARG A 593 -19.75 4.32 20.60
N GLY A 594 -20.20 3.20 20.13
CA GLY A 594 -21.61 2.88 19.89
C GLY A 594 -21.98 2.90 18.41
N VAL A 595 -22.37 1.75 17.91
CA VAL A 595 -22.92 1.56 16.56
C VAL A 595 -24.45 1.68 16.61
N VAL A 596 -25.04 2.27 15.56
CA VAL A 596 -26.50 2.28 15.45
C VAL A 596 -27.00 0.84 15.32
N ALA A 597 -27.87 0.41 16.24
CA ALA A 597 -28.39 -0.94 16.33
C ALA A 597 -29.88 -1.03 16.00
N SER A 598 -30.66 0.03 16.27
CA SER A 598 -32.07 0.09 15.89
C SER A 598 -32.50 1.53 15.63
N VAL A 599 -33.39 1.69 14.63
CA VAL A 599 -34.07 2.93 14.27
C VAL A 599 -35.58 2.69 14.26
N PRO A 600 -36.42 3.74 14.47
CA PRO A 600 -37.85 3.57 14.44
C PRO A 600 -38.35 3.10 13.06
N ALA A 601 -39.32 2.21 13.03
CA ALA A 601 -39.95 1.81 11.81
C ALA A 601 -40.65 2.99 11.09
N GLY A 602 -40.55 3.06 9.76
CA GLY A 602 -41.21 4.09 8.92
C GLY A 602 -40.39 5.38 8.78
N GLU A 603 -39.14 5.44 9.23
CA GLU A 603 -38.26 6.54 8.92
C GLU A 603 -37.76 6.45 7.48
N ASP A 604 -37.69 7.62 6.77
CA ASP A 604 -37.23 7.76 5.37
C ASP A 604 -35.70 7.52 5.22
N PHE A 605 -35.24 6.47 5.82
CA PHE A 605 -33.85 6.08 5.70
C PHE A 605 -33.82 4.66 5.17
N ALA A 606 -33.98 4.58 3.86
CA ALA A 606 -33.93 3.29 3.20
C ALA A 606 -32.57 2.63 3.44
N PRO A 607 -32.58 1.38 3.78
CA PRO A 607 -31.42 0.66 4.28
C PRO A 607 -30.49 0.07 3.22
N PRO A 608 -29.63 0.80 2.53
CA PRO A 608 -28.37 0.15 2.20
C PRO A 608 -27.35 0.33 3.34
N PHE A 609 -27.67 1.05 4.37
CA PHE A 609 -26.98 0.94 5.63
C PHE A 609 -27.39 -0.32 6.40
N ALA A 610 -27.76 -1.36 5.70
CA ALA A 610 -28.56 -2.49 6.14
C ALA A 610 -28.00 -3.31 7.30
N MET A 611 -26.81 -3.01 7.79
CA MET A 611 -26.33 -3.68 8.97
C MET A 611 -26.69 -2.88 10.22
N GLY A 612 -27.65 -3.36 10.97
CA GLY A 612 -27.94 -2.90 12.31
C GLY A 612 -29.08 -1.89 12.50
N TRP A 613 -29.82 -1.51 11.43
CA TRP A 613 -30.90 -0.54 11.59
C TRP A 613 -32.15 -1.08 12.30
N ASP A 614 -32.34 -2.38 12.25
CA ASP A 614 -33.47 -3.08 12.87
C ASP A 614 -32.97 -4.41 13.48
N ALA A 615 -31.82 -4.37 14.09
CA ALA A 615 -31.20 -5.54 14.67
C ALA A 615 -32.06 -6.12 15.80
N LYS A 616 -32.29 -7.43 15.74
CA LYS A 616 -32.97 -8.19 16.82
C LYS A 616 -31.97 -8.81 17.77
N THR A 617 -30.82 -9.22 17.24
CA THR A 617 -29.75 -9.88 18.02
C THR A 617 -28.39 -9.32 17.64
N LEU A 618 -27.48 -9.29 18.62
CA LEU A 618 -26.08 -8.92 18.45
C LEU A 618 -25.19 -9.90 19.21
N SER A 619 -24.24 -10.51 18.55
CA SER A 619 -23.21 -11.35 19.18
C SER A 619 -21.81 -10.96 18.67
N VAL A 620 -20.79 -11.52 19.30
CA VAL A 620 -19.38 -11.28 18.94
C VAL A 620 -18.68 -12.60 18.77
N ASN A 621 -17.93 -12.73 17.68
CA ASN A 621 -17.04 -13.85 17.42
C ASN A 621 -15.58 -13.37 17.43
N ILE A 622 -14.71 -14.19 18.05
CA ILE A 622 -13.27 -14.02 17.98
C ILE A 622 -12.67 -15.28 17.37
N MET A 623 -11.91 -15.11 16.30
CA MET A 623 -11.30 -16.22 15.57
C MET A 623 -9.79 -16.11 15.60
N ARG A 624 -9.11 -17.20 15.93
CA ARG A 624 -7.67 -17.34 15.70
C ARG A 624 -7.44 -17.77 14.27
N GLN A 625 -6.91 -16.89 13.46
CA GLN A 625 -6.48 -17.22 12.12
C GLN A 625 -5.02 -17.70 12.16
N VAL A 626 -4.82 -19.01 12.31
CA VAL A 626 -3.51 -19.67 12.15
C VAL A 626 -3.80 -20.98 11.42
N LEU A 627 -3.25 -21.21 10.24
CA LEU A 627 -3.34 -22.45 9.44
C LEU A 627 -4.75 -23.05 9.24
N SER A 628 -5.64 -22.89 10.19
CA SER A 628 -7.09 -23.14 10.07
C SER A 628 -7.84 -22.17 10.98
N PRO A 629 -9.07 -21.75 10.63
CA PRO A 629 -9.91 -20.96 11.50
C PRO A 629 -10.25 -21.79 12.75
N GLN A 630 -9.61 -21.48 13.86
CA GLN A 630 -9.95 -22.06 15.15
C GLN A 630 -10.65 -21.00 15.97
N GLN A 631 -11.74 -21.39 16.61
CA GLN A 631 -12.43 -20.53 17.56
C GLN A 631 -11.46 -20.09 18.64
N ALA A 632 -11.39 -18.77 18.90
CA ALA A 632 -10.58 -18.25 19.98
C ALA A 632 -11.17 -18.60 21.36
N GLU A 633 -10.43 -18.31 22.40
CA GLU A 633 -10.88 -18.45 23.76
C GLU A 633 -12.21 -17.72 23.98
N VAL A 634 -13.04 -18.30 24.84
CA VAL A 634 -14.31 -17.68 25.23
C VAL A 634 -14.00 -16.47 26.11
N GLU A 635 -14.24 -15.28 25.58
CA GLU A 635 -14.03 -14.02 26.30
C GLU A 635 -15.38 -13.43 26.75
N PRO A 636 -15.48 -12.98 28.00
CA PRO A 636 -16.66 -12.25 28.45
C PRO A 636 -16.65 -10.83 27.88
N TYR A 637 -17.83 -10.36 27.49
CA TYR A 637 -18.03 -8.98 27.07
C TYR A 637 -19.37 -8.46 27.58
N SER A 638 -19.55 -7.15 27.50
CA SER A 638 -20.83 -6.51 27.78
C SER A 638 -21.26 -5.60 26.64
N VAL A 639 -22.57 -5.51 26.47
CA VAL A 639 -23.20 -4.60 25.51
C VAL A 639 -24.04 -3.60 26.29
N GLU A 640 -23.79 -2.32 26.08
CA GLU A 640 -24.60 -1.22 26.61
C GLU A 640 -25.46 -0.66 25.48
N PHE A 641 -26.76 -0.65 25.67
CA PHE A 641 -27.71 -0.04 24.73
C PHE A 641 -28.10 1.36 25.21
N TRP A 642 -27.92 2.34 24.33
CA TRP A 642 -28.17 3.73 24.63
C TRP A 642 -29.19 4.32 23.66
N ALA A 643 -30.28 4.88 24.18
CA ALA A 643 -31.23 5.66 23.41
C ALA A 643 -30.70 7.08 23.20
N VAL A 644 -30.77 7.55 21.97
CA VAL A 644 -30.47 8.92 21.55
C VAL A 644 -31.74 9.53 20.99
N PRO A 645 -32.16 10.73 21.45
CA PRO A 645 -33.33 11.41 20.87
C PRO A 645 -33.17 11.62 19.37
N PHE A 646 -34.17 11.26 18.60
CA PHE A 646 -34.17 11.34 17.14
C PHE A 646 -35.52 11.88 16.63
N ARG A 647 -35.48 12.94 15.84
CA ARG A 647 -36.68 13.50 15.24
C ARG A 647 -36.88 12.91 13.85
N ALA A 648 -38.00 12.28 13.63
CA ALA A 648 -38.42 11.88 12.29
C ALA A 648 -38.44 13.10 11.35
N ALA A 649 -38.18 12.90 10.06
CA ALA A 649 -38.48 13.93 9.09
C ALA A 649 -39.97 14.28 9.19
N ALA A 650 -40.33 15.53 9.18
CA ALA A 650 -41.73 15.91 9.00
C ALA A 650 -42.17 15.35 7.66
N PRO A 651 -43.42 14.75 7.58
CA PRO A 651 -43.91 14.17 6.36
C PRO A 651 -43.98 15.15 5.19
#